data_0e9d199cc6b7ac0ceb10d2420fd4c69a
#
_entry.id   0e9d199cc6b7ac0ceb10d2420fd4c69a
#
_cell.length_a   1.000
_cell.length_b   1.000
_cell.length_c   1.000
_cell.angle_alpha   90.00
_cell.angle_beta   90.00
_cell.angle_gamma   90.00
#
_symmetry.space_group_name_H-M   'P 1'
#
loop_
_entity.id
_entity.type
_entity.pdbx_description
1 polymer ?
#
loop_
_entity_poly.entity_id
_entity_poly.type
_entity_poly.pdbx_seq_one_letter_code
_entity_poly.pdbx_strand_id
1 'polypeptide(L)'
;MCHNFKNPSNRFRGFPFWAWNSTLNDDELREQIGIFEKMGFGGFHMHVRQGLEVEYLSDDFMHAVSVCADEAESRGMYAFLYDEDRWPSGAAGGFVTKNKMYRLKYLQMTADDCADCYCTPEEAAEHGGCLFVAAFAIQKDSDGFMNGYRRIERNEAAADKRYFFVRVAPGGEPRYNYQSYTDTLNKDAMDEFVRITHEAYYRNFADKFGKTIPAIFTDEPQTIRVEALENGFSKKEAHLAWTFDFAETFEKCFGYDITDKLPELFFTSRGSGGFKTRYDYHRHVSERFCAAFTDNIGKWCGAHGIALTGHVLGEDSLWEMCLTHSDAMRNYRYMQIPGIDVLFNDDCFTTAVQCRSVVRQFAKSGMASEMFGVTGWDFDFRGQKYQCDWQMCLGVTMRVPHLAWQTMKGEGKRDYPASIFYQSPWYTEYSYMENYFARVCSVLSQGEAVCHTAIIHPVETYWMLSASKAESGEKCAQADAWFHELCRALLTGGVDFDYIAESLVDDMNISALPYDTIIAAECVTLRPSTIKFLHRFAQNGGRLIIMGTPPSMSLGEFSHDAASLCTDAECIPFDMTELFALVRPDVLIQNSDGTRTNDLLFTRRHCDGCDWIFVAQAKQPILPHITDRRSITVTVDGMYVPKLFDTLSGDVCEVSCTANGGKTKMYFDICNSDSLLIQLTPTDEGYEHFCEKREPFGEEIILPSKVDIILAEPNVLLLDRADFYLDGKLVCKNEEMLRADNAIREILGFDKRETKVVQPWAVAGEPEDHTVTMRFSVLSDICCNDVHIALENGAKAEISLNGIAADKTICGYYVDKNIVTRPLPPIKSGQNTLEISVPFGVRTDLENCFILGDFGCECVGDHIRITEKPAEHYYGSVVHGGYPFYGGNLEYRTEFELDTASDIRLAVSLYGGTFVKVLIDGEEVGNIAFAPYELTVSGVGAGVHSLSFVLFGNRYNTFSSLHNLSADKPRVYIGPAYWRSKGDNWSYEYHQREFGILKKPILCVKRQIGI
;
A
#
# COMPACT_ATOMS: atom_id res chain seq x y z
N MET A 1 17.64 18.46 19.35
CA MET A 1 16.70 17.99 18.34
C MET A 1 16.45 18.96 17.16
N CYS A 2 16.27 20.24 17.39
CA CYS A 2 15.90 21.19 16.31
C CYS A 2 17.06 21.62 15.38
N HIS A 3 18.28 21.12 15.56
CA HIS A 3 19.42 21.60 14.79
C HIS A 3 19.36 21.35 13.28
N ASN A 4 18.43 20.51 12.77
CA ASN A 4 18.29 20.26 11.34
C ASN A 4 16.83 19.98 10.88
N PHE A 5 15.82 20.54 11.56
CA PHE A 5 14.42 20.37 11.18
C PHE A 5 14.14 20.84 9.74
N LYS A 6 14.77 21.93 9.33
CA LYS A 6 14.59 22.52 7.99
C LYS A 6 15.09 21.58 6.87
N ASN A 7 16.17 20.82 7.12
CA ASN A 7 16.74 19.88 6.17
C ASN A 7 17.17 18.57 6.88
N PRO A 8 16.25 17.64 7.16
CA PRO A 8 16.56 16.38 7.84
C PRO A 8 17.45 15.46 7.01
N SER A 9 18.21 14.61 7.68
CA SER A 9 19.09 13.63 7.02
C SER A 9 18.34 12.54 6.29
N ASN A 10 19.05 11.82 5.40
CA ASN A 10 18.50 10.76 4.56
C ASN A 10 17.80 9.63 5.33
N ARG A 11 18.18 9.38 6.58
CA ARG A 11 17.55 8.35 7.41
C ARG A 11 16.06 8.59 7.73
N PHE A 12 15.56 9.82 7.57
CA PHE A 12 14.16 10.21 7.81
C PHE A 12 13.32 10.33 6.55
N ARG A 13 13.95 10.07 5.39
CA ARG A 13 13.34 10.14 4.07
C ARG A 13 12.74 8.80 3.64
N GLY A 14 12.02 8.76 2.54
CA GLY A 14 11.45 7.54 1.98
C GLY A 14 12.48 6.64 1.32
N PHE A 15 12.14 5.35 1.23
CA PHE A 15 12.95 4.29 0.61
C PHE A 15 12.06 3.46 -0.32
N PRO A 16 11.72 3.94 -1.54
CA PRO A 16 10.76 3.27 -2.41
C PRO A 16 11.20 1.86 -2.80
N PHE A 17 10.24 0.98 -3.09
CA PHE A 17 10.53 -0.20 -3.89
C PHE A 17 10.95 0.24 -5.29
N TRP A 18 12.15 -0.14 -5.68
CA TRP A 18 12.68 0.04 -7.02
C TRP A 18 12.58 -1.28 -7.77
N ALA A 19 11.54 -1.39 -8.59
CA ALA A 19 11.17 -2.61 -9.27
C ALA A 19 12.12 -2.95 -10.42
N TRP A 20 12.95 -3.97 -10.24
CA TRP A 20 13.87 -4.50 -11.23
C TRP A 20 13.13 -5.47 -12.16
N ASN A 21 12.78 -5.02 -13.33
CA ASN A 21 11.95 -5.73 -14.30
C ASN A 21 12.49 -5.74 -15.73
N SER A 22 13.83 -5.67 -15.88
CA SER A 22 14.52 -5.69 -17.17
C SER A 22 15.94 -6.25 -17.01
N THR A 23 16.85 -5.92 -17.94
CA THR A 23 18.29 -6.07 -17.78
C THR A 23 18.81 -5.12 -16.72
N LEU A 24 19.90 -5.50 -16.02
CA LEU A 24 20.52 -4.67 -14.98
C LEU A 24 21.82 -4.05 -15.53
N ASN A 25 21.69 -2.90 -16.21
CA ASN A 25 22.83 -2.19 -16.78
C ASN A 25 23.39 -1.20 -15.76
N ASP A 26 24.71 -1.24 -15.52
CA ASP A 26 25.40 -0.44 -14.51
C ASP A 26 25.15 1.07 -14.67
N ASP A 27 25.23 1.60 -15.89
CA ASP A 27 25.09 3.04 -16.14
C ASP A 27 23.65 3.49 -15.89
N GLU A 28 22.66 2.68 -16.32
CA GLU A 28 21.25 2.94 -16.08
C GLU A 28 20.90 2.89 -14.59
N LEU A 29 21.43 1.90 -13.87
CA LEU A 29 21.24 1.78 -12.43
C LEU A 29 21.76 3.01 -11.69
N ARG A 30 23.00 3.47 -12.02
CA ARG A 30 23.59 4.69 -11.44
C ARG A 30 22.80 5.96 -11.78
N GLU A 31 22.33 6.08 -13.03
CA GLU A 31 21.48 7.20 -13.45
C GLU A 31 20.18 7.24 -12.64
N GLN A 32 19.49 6.11 -12.49
CA GLN A 32 18.25 6.01 -11.74
C GLN A 32 18.43 6.29 -10.24
N ILE A 33 19.55 5.87 -9.63
CA ILE A 33 19.90 6.24 -8.25
C ILE A 33 20.08 7.76 -8.13
N GLY A 34 20.70 8.42 -9.13
CA GLY A 34 20.81 9.87 -9.19
C GLY A 34 19.45 10.58 -9.30
N ILE A 35 18.44 9.93 -9.90
CA ILE A 35 17.07 10.46 -9.93
C ILE A 35 16.43 10.35 -8.52
N PHE A 36 16.60 9.24 -7.80
CA PHE A 36 16.12 9.12 -6.42
C PHE A 36 16.68 10.20 -5.51
N GLU A 37 17.97 10.48 -5.61
CA GLU A 37 18.60 11.57 -4.86
C GLU A 37 17.95 12.93 -5.16
N LYS A 38 17.75 13.26 -6.44
CA LYS A 38 17.10 14.50 -6.87
C LYS A 38 15.65 14.60 -6.40
N MET A 39 14.93 13.49 -6.37
CA MET A 39 13.57 13.40 -5.83
C MET A 39 13.53 13.57 -4.29
N GLY A 40 14.68 13.54 -3.63
CA GLY A 40 14.80 13.71 -2.19
C GLY A 40 14.64 12.42 -1.39
N PHE A 41 14.65 11.25 -1.99
CA PHE A 41 14.65 9.97 -1.30
C PHE A 41 15.96 9.73 -0.52
N GLY A 42 15.85 9.02 0.61
CA GLY A 42 17.00 8.66 1.43
C GLY A 42 17.71 7.38 1.00
N GLY A 43 17.12 6.63 0.11
CA GLY A 43 17.59 5.35 -0.40
C GLY A 43 16.51 4.65 -1.22
N PHE A 44 16.67 3.35 -1.40
CA PHE A 44 15.76 2.53 -2.21
C PHE A 44 15.84 1.05 -1.79
N HIS A 45 14.80 0.28 -2.10
CA HIS A 45 14.82 -1.19 -2.02
C HIS A 45 15.07 -1.76 -3.41
N MET A 46 16.06 -2.63 -3.54
CA MET A 46 16.34 -3.38 -4.77
C MET A 46 15.35 -4.55 -4.86
N HIS A 47 14.17 -4.25 -5.41
CA HIS A 47 13.01 -5.12 -5.42
C HIS A 47 12.85 -5.81 -6.77
N VAL A 48 12.98 -7.12 -6.81
CA VAL A 48 12.76 -7.87 -8.05
C VAL A 48 11.27 -7.91 -8.39
N ARG A 49 10.96 -7.69 -9.66
CA ARG A 49 9.58 -7.70 -10.17
C ARG A 49 9.49 -8.55 -11.44
N GLN A 50 8.26 -8.74 -11.93
CA GLN A 50 7.98 -9.45 -13.17
C GLN A 50 8.72 -8.80 -14.36
N GLY A 51 9.51 -9.59 -15.08
CA GLY A 51 10.25 -9.15 -16.26
C GLY A 51 11.77 -9.10 -16.09
N LEU A 52 12.32 -9.46 -14.91
CA LEU A 52 13.76 -9.53 -14.69
C LEU A 52 14.41 -10.51 -15.69
N GLU A 53 15.41 -10.04 -16.43
CA GLU A 53 16.14 -10.82 -17.43
C GLU A 53 17.42 -11.45 -16.90
N VAL A 54 17.93 -10.99 -15.78
CA VAL A 54 19.13 -11.52 -15.08
C VAL A 54 18.70 -12.59 -14.09
N GLU A 55 19.37 -13.75 -14.08
CA GLU A 55 19.05 -14.84 -13.13
C GLU A 55 19.17 -14.36 -11.69
N TYR A 56 18.09 -14.56 -10.92
CA TYR A 56 18.01 -14.17 -9.51
C TYR A 56 19.12 -14.83 -8.69
N LEU A 57 19.82 -14.07 -7.87
CA LEU A 57 20.97 -14.46 -7.03
C LEU A 57 22.21 -14.97 -7.79
N SER A 58 22.27 -14.83 -9.13
CA SER A 58 23.49 -15.12 -9.90
C SER A 58 24.62 -14.12 -9.60
N ASP A 59 25.83 -14.40 -10.10
CA ASP A 59 26.96 -13.49 -9.98
C ASP A 59 26.67 -12.12 -10.64
N ASP A 60 25.98 -12.10 -11.77
CA ASP A 60 25.56 -10.86 -12.45
C ASP A 60 24.53 -10.09 -11.64
N PHE A 61 23.59 -10.78 -10.99
CA PHE A 61 22.65 -10.15 -10.07
C PHE A 61 23.38 -9.55 -8.86
N MET A 62 24.30 -10.28 -8.24
CA MET A 62 25.09 -9.78 -7.11
C MET A 62 26.02 -8.63 -7.51
N HIS A 63 26.53 -8.63 -8.77
CA HIS A 63 27.24 -7.48 -9.32
C HIS A 63 26.37 -6.22 -9.36
N ALA A 64 25.13 -6.33 -9.87
CA ALA A 64 24.19 -5.20 -9.90
C ALA A 64 23.87 -4.68 -8.49
N VAL A 65 23.68 -5.56 -7.51
CA VAL A 65 23.51 -5.19 -6.09
C VAL A 65 24.74 -4.43 -5.58
N SER A 66 25.97 -4.88 -5.90
CA SER A 66 27.21 -4.19 -5.52
C SER A 66 27.27 -2.78 -6.12
N VAL A 67 27.00 -2.65 -7.44
CA VAL A 67 26.97 -1.36 -8.14
C VAL A 67 26.01 -0.38 -7.45
N CYS A 68 24.81 -0.85 -7.10
CA CYS A 68 23.81 -0.02 -6.43
C CYS A 68 24.21 0.36 -5.00
N ALA A 69 24.80 -0.57 -4.25
CA ALA A 69 25.25 -0.32 -2.88
C ALA A 69 26.45 0.67 -2.85
N ASP A 70 27.40 0.53 -3.78
CA ASP A 70 28.55 1.43 -3.90
C ASP A 70 28.11 2.85 -4.32
N GLU A 71 27.18 2.95 -5.26
CA GLU A 71 26.63 4.23 -5.69
C GLU A 71 25.81 4.90 -4.57
N ALA A 72 25.00 4.14 -3.83
CA ALA A 72 24.28 4.63 -2.67
C ALA A 72 25.23 5.16 -1.60
N GLU A 73 26.30 4.41 -1.28
CA GLU A 73 27.30 4.82 -0.31
C GLU A 73 27.99 6.14 -0.72
N SER A 74 28.35 6.26 -2.00
CA SER A 74 29.00 7.48 -2.54
C SER A 74 28.13 8.73 -2.41
N ARG A 75 26.79 8.57 -2.42
CA ARG A 75 25.80 9.65 -2.30
C ARG A 75 25.25 9.82 -0.87
N GLY A 76 25.71 9.01 0.10
CA GLY A 76 25.18 9.01 1.47
C GLY A 76 23.74 8.52 1.57
N MET A 77 23.31 7.67 0.64
CA MET A 77 22.00 7.03 0.58
C MET A 77 22.06 5.60 1.13
N TYR A 78 20.90 4.97 1.32
CA TYR A 78 20.77 3.59 1.77
C TYR A 78 20.27 2.67 0.65
N ALA A 79 20.80 1.45 0.57
CA ALA A 79 20.37 0.41 -0.35
C ALA A 79 19.81 -0.77 0.45
N PHE A 80 18.52 -1.00 0.39
CA PHE A 80 17.86 -2.10 1.09
C PHE A 80 17.79 -3.34 0.20
N LEU A 81 17.93 -4.51 0.81
CA LEU A 81 17.77 -5.79 0.12
C LEU A 81 16.31 -6.24 0.16
N TYR A 82 15.97 -7.11 -0.77
CA TYR A 82 14.69 -7.81 -0.87
C TYR A 82 14.96 -9.32 -0.93
N ASP A 83 14.23 -10.13 -0.14
CA ASP A 83 14.61 -11.52 0.08
C ASP A 83 14.01 -12.52 -0.92
N GLU A 84 13.26 -12.03 -1.93
CA GLU A 84 12.54 -12.90 -2.87
C GLU A 84 12.73 -12.44 -4.33
N ASP A 85 12.47 -13.34 -5.29
CA ASP A 85 12.32 -13.01 -6.71
C ASP A 85 11.01 -12.22 -6.95
N ARG A 86 9.92 -12.64 -6.36
CA ARG A 86 8.59 -11.99 -6.38
C ARG A 86 7.79 -12.45 -5.19
N TRP A 87 7.05 -11.51 -4.58
CA TRP A 87 6.18 -11.86 -3.44
C TRP A 87 5.23 -13.04 -3.74
N PRO A 88 4.79 -13.81 -2.73
CA PRO A 88 5.20 -13.73 -1.34
C PRO A 88 6.56 -14.37 -1.08
N SER A 89 7.26 -13.86 -0.06
CA SER A 89 8.58 -14.35 0.37
C SER A 89 8.54 -15.78 0.90
N GLY A 90 9.61 -16.54 0.65
CA GLY A 90 9.82 -17.91 1.15
C GLY A 90 10.20 -18.94 0.10
N ALA A 91 10.03 -18.65 -1.19
CA ALA A 91 10.31 -19.59 -2.29
C ALA A 91 11.70 -19.39 -2.93
N ALA A 92 12.29 -18.21 -2.77
CA ALA A 92 13.54 -17.81 -3.43
C ALA A 92 13.48 -18.04 -4.96
N GLY A 93 12.42 -17.50 -5.61
CA GLY A 93 12.21 -17.72 -7.04
C GLY A 93 11.92 -19.19 -7.43
N GLY A 94 11.49 -20.00 -6.46
CA GLY A 94 11.26 -21.43 -6.62
C GLY A 94 12.48 -22.31 -6.35
N PHE A 95 13.63 -21.73 -6.00
CA PHE A 95 14.82 -22.53 -5.71
C PHE A 95 14.66 -23.45 -4.49
N VAL A 96 13.95 -23.02 -3.45
CA VAL A 96 13.64 -23.83 -2.27
C VAL A 96 12.81 -25.06 -2.66
N THR A 97 11.81 -24.88 -3.48
CA THR A 97 10.82 -25.90 -3.82
C THR A 97 11.21 -26.80 -5.01
N LYS A 98 12.45 -26.65 -5.53
CA LYS A 98 13.13 -27.70 -6.31
C LYS A 98 13.23 -28.99 -5.48
N ASN A 99 13.45 -28.86 -4.16
CA ASN A 99 13.21 -29.98 -3.24
C ASN A 99 11.71 -30.12 -3.00
N LYS A 100 11.10 -31.14 -3.56
CA LYS A 100 9.66 -31.38 -3.52
C LYS A 100 9.12 -31.56 -2.08
N MET A 101 9.96 -31.99 -1.14
CA MET A 101 9.60 -32.07 0.29
C MET A 101 9.37 -30.69 0.93
N TYR A 102 9.83 -29.61 0.31
CA TYR A 102 9.67 -28.24 0.79
C TYR A 102 8.49 -27.48 0.16
N ARG A 103 7.78 -28.12 -0.79
CA ARG A 103 6.58 -27.57 -1.40
C ARG A 103 5.47 -27.37 -0.39
N LEU A 104 4.64 -26.35 -0.60
CA LEU A 104 3.46 -26.04 0.21
C LEU A 104 2.59 -27.26 0.47
N LYS A 105 2.15 -27.44 1.70
CA LYS A 105 1.23 -28.47 2.15
C LYS A 105 0.01 -27.88 2.83
N TYR A 106 -1.08 -28.61 2.77
CA TYR A 106 -2.33 -28.21 3.43
C TYR A 106 -3.20 -29.41 3.73
N LEU A 107 -4.05 -29.26 4.75
CA LEU A 107 -5.11 -30.23 5.04
C LEU A 107 -6.30 -29.94 4.14
N GLN A 108 -6.68 -30.92 3.33
CA GLN A 108 -7.88 -30.86 2.48
C GLN A 108 -9.00 -31.67 3.09
N MET A 109 -10.19 -31.08 3.25
CA MET A 109 -11.45 -31.78 3.52
C MET A 109 -12.27 -31.88 2.23
N THR A 110 -12.75 -33.07 1.89
CA THR A 110 -13.57 -33.30 0.71
C THR A 110 -14.65 -34.35 0.95
N ALA A 111 -15.74 -34.30 0.18
CA ALA A 111 -16.79 -35.33 0.16
C ALA A 111 -16.40 -36.54 -0.66
N ASP A 112 -15.49 -36.40 -1.61
CA ASP A 112 -15.07 -37.42 -2.56
C ASP A 112 -13.72 -38.01 -2.16
N ASP A 113 -13.51 -39.32 -2.41
CA ASP A 113 -12.22 -39.97 -2.16
C ASP A 113 -11.18 -39.53 -3.18
N CYS A 114 -9.91 -39.49 -2.78
CA CYS A 114 -8.80 -39.04 -3.60
C CYS A 114 -8.14 -40.22 -4.29
N ALA A 115 -7.97 -40.13 -5.64
CA ALA A 115 -7.35 -41.20 -6.44
C ALA A 115 -5.81 -41.15 -6.39
N ASP A 116 -5.20 -39.99 -6.19
CA ASP A 116 -3.75 -39.75 -6.16
C ASP A 116 -3.18 -39.80 -4.73
N CYS A 117 -3.58 -40.80 -3.97
CA CYS A 117 -3.20 -40.99 -2.57
C CYS A 117 -2.02 -41.97 -2.48
N TYR A 118 -0.98 -41.58 -1.79
CA TYR A 118 0.26 -42.30 -1.57
C TYR A 118 0.39 -42.80 -0.12
N CYS A 119 1.36 -43.67 0.12
CA CYS A 119 1.55 -44.29 1.43
C CYS A 119 2.59 -43.55 2.29
N THR A 120 3.52 -42.83 1.66
CA THR A 120 4.59 -42.09 2.37
C THR A 120 4.62 -40.61 1.98
N PRO A 121 5.13 -39.74 2.89
CA PRO A 121 5.38 -38.35 2.60
C PRO A 121 6.22 -38.10 1.35
N GLU A 122 7.27 -38.90 1.15
CA GLU A 122 8.20 -38.79 0.04
C GLU A 122 7.52 -39.10 -1.31
N GLU A 123 6.69 -40.18 -1.37
CA GLU A 123 5.91 -40.50 -2.55
C GLU A 123 4.90 -39.41 -2.90
N ALA A 124 4.15 -38.91 -1.87
CA ALA A 124 3.20 -37.81 -2.04
C ALA A 124 3.90 -36.53 -2.56
N ALA A 125 5.04 -36.17 -2.00
CA ALA A 125 5.83 -35.02 -2.43
C ALA A 125 6.38 -35.19 -3.85
N GLU A 126 6.91 -36.38 -4.18
CA GLU A 126 7.49 -36.66 -5.51
C GLU A 126 6.45 -36.46 -6.62
N HIS A 127 5.20 -36.86 -6.40
CA HIS A 127 4.13 -36.83 -7.39
C HIS A 127 3.17 -35.65 -7.26
N GLY A 128 3.31 -34.81 -6.25
CA GLY A 128 2.36 -33.69 -5.96
C GLY A 128 0.97 -34.25 -5.59
N GLY A 129 0.93 -35.38 -4.88
CA GLY A 129 -0.29 -36.08 -4.47
C GLY A 129 -0.68 -35.81 -3.04
N CYS A 130 -1.36 -36.77 -2.40
CA CYS A 130 -1.83 -36.60 -1.02
C CYS A 130 -1.56 -37.85 -0.15
N LEU A 131 -1.61 -37.61 1.18
CA LEU A 131 -1.65 -38.66 2.21
C LEU A 131 -3.04 -38.71 2.83
N PHE A 132 -3.62 -39.87 2.97
CA PHE A 132 -4.86 -40.07 3.71
C PHE A 132 -4.60 -39.92 5.22
N VAL A 133 -5.42 -39.08 5.88
CA VAL A 133 -5.35 -38.84 7.33
C VAL A 133 -6.49 -39.54 8.06
N ALA A 134 -7.73 -39.26 7.66
CA ALA A 134 -8.92 -39.80 8.31
C ALA A 134 -10.16 -39.71 7.41
N ALA A 135 -11.19 -40.49 7.76
CA ALA A 135 -12.54 -40.33 7.24
C ALA A 135 -13.53 -40.29 8.39
N PHE A 136 -14.57 -39.46 8.25
CA PHE A 136 -15.60 -39.32 9.27
C PHE A 136 -17.00 -39.37 8.68
N ALA A 137 -17.92 -39.98 9.41
CA ALA A 137 -19.37 -39.81 9.24
C ALA A 137 -19.83 -38.66 10.13
N ILE A 138 -20.37 -37.62 9.52
CA ILE A 138 -20.80 -36.42 10.23
C ILE A 138 -22.31 -36.48 10.45
N GLN A 139 -22.76 -36.22 11.66
CA GLN A 139 -24.18 -36.12 12.02
C GLN A 139 -24.58 -34.65 12.14
N LYS A 140 -25.72 -34.27 11.57
CA LYS A 140 -26.27 -32.91 11.68
C LYS A 140 -27.66 -32.93 12.33
N ASP A 141 -27.97 -31.86 13.03
CA ASP A 141 -29.33 -31.61 13.56
C ASP A 141 -30.28 -31.06 12.47
N SER A 142 -31.51 -30.76 12.85
CA SER A 142 -32.54 -30.20 11.95
C SER A 142 -32.17 -28.84 11.37
N ASP A 143 -31.33 -28.09 12.03
CA ASP A 143 -30.92 -26.72 11.63
C ASP A 143 -29.58 -26.69 10.89
N GLY A 144 -28.97 -27.87 10.67
CA GLY A 144 -27.73 -28.03 9.91
C GLY A 144 -26.45 -27.93 10.71
N PHE A 145 -26.49 -27.80 12.04
CA PHE A 145 -25.30 -27.83 12.89
C PHE A 145 -24.82 -29.26 13.11
N MET A 146 -23.50 -29.43 13.24
CA MET A 146 -22.91 -30.69 13.61
C MET A 146 -23.34 -31.05 15.05
N ASN A 147 -23.98 -32.21 15.23
CA ASN A 147 -24.36 -32.70 16.56
C ASN A 147 -23.60 -33.95 16.99
N GLY A 148 -22.68 -34.44 16.13
CA GLY A 148 -21.79 -35.56 16.41
C GLY A 148 -21.04 -36.00 15.17
N TYR A 149 -19.97 -36.75 15.37
CA TYR A 149 -19.19 -37.38 14.32
C TYR A 149 -18.57 -38.69 14.83
N ARG A 150 -18.23 -39.56 13.89
CA ARG A 150 -17.56 -40.81 14.15
C ARG A 150 -16.48 -41.07 13.09
N ARG A 151 -15.26 -41.35 13.55
CA ARG A 151 -14.19 -41.83 12.67
C ARG A 151 -14.58 -43.18 12.05
N ILE A 152 -14.36 -43.34 10.76
CA ILE A 152 -14.74 -44.51 10.00
C ILE A 152 -13.56 -44.99 9.13
N GLU A 153 -13.63 -46.23 8.70
CA GLU A 153 -12.67 -46.73 7.72
C GLU A 153 -12.85 -46.05 6.37
N ARG A 154 -11.75 -45.91 5.63
CA ARG A 154 -11.74 -45.20 4.34
C ARG A 154 -12.79 -45.75 3.37
N ASN A 155 -13.03 -47.07 3.37
CA ASN A 155 -13.98 -47.75 2.49
C ASN A 155 -15.38 -47.94 3.11
N GLU A 156 -15.61 -47.55 4.35
CA GLU A 156 -16.90 -47.66 5.01
C GLU A 156 -17.92 -46.70 4.39
N ALA A 157 -19.10 -47.22 4.02
CA ALA A 157 -20.18 -46.36 3.54
C ALA A 157 -20.89 -45.65 4.67
N ALA A 158 -21.05 -44.35 4.57
CA ALA A 158 -21.78 -43.51 5.53
C ALA A 158 -22.44 -42.34 4.82
N ALA A 159 -23.57 -41.85 5.41
CA ALA A 159 -24.15 -40.59 5.01
C ALA A 159 -23.24 -39.44 5.49
N ASP A 160 -23.26 -38.31 4.76
CA ASP A 160 -22.46 -37.10 5.06
C ASP A 160 -21.00 -37.44 5.41
N LYS A 161 -20.38 -38.34 4.64
CA LYS A 161 -18.99 -38.74 4.79
C LYS A 161 -18.05 -37.61 4.35
N ARG A 162 -16.96 -37.44 5.08
CA ARG A 162 -15.87 -36.51 4.75
C ARG A 162 -14.53 -37.23 4.87
N TYR A 163 -13.69 -36.98 3.87
CA TYR A 163 -12.30 -37.44 3.84
C TYR A 163 -11.37 -36.26 4.16
N PHE A 164 -10.27 -36.56 4.81
CA PHE A 164 -9.22 -35.62 5.14
C PHE A 164 -7.88 -36.12 4.60
N PHE A 165 -7.21 -35.26 3.85
CA PHE A 165 -5.92 -35.57 3.23
C PHE A 165 -4.92 -34.45 3.51
N VAL A 166 -3.65 -34.81 3.73
CA VAL A 166 -2.55 -33.83 3.62
C VAL A 166 -2.13 -33.80 2.16
N ARG A 167 -2.36 -32.69 1.50
CA ARG A 167 -2.04 -32.53 0.08
C ARG A 167 -0.75 -31.74 -0.08
N VAL A 168 0.07 -32.11 -1.07
CA VAL A 168 1.27 -31.38 -1.49
C VAL A 168 0.92 -30.57 -2.75
N ALA A 169 1.27 -29.29 -2.78
CA ALA A 169 1.07 -28.45 -3.94
C ALA A 169 1.84 -29.02 -5.14
N PRO A 170 1.20 -29.17 -6.30
CA PRO A 170 1.91 -29.58 -7.50
C PRO A 170 2.92 -28.51 -7.92
N GLY A 171 3.97 -28.89 -8.63
CA GLY A 171 4.82 -27.94 -9.31
C GLY A 171 4.17 -27.41 -10.59
N GLY A 172 4.86 -26.52 -11.29
CA GLY A 172 4.41 -25.98 -12.57
C GLY A 172 3.72 -24.62 -12.47
N GLU A 173 3.77 -23.96 -11.33
CA GLU A 173 3.20 -22.64 -11.14
C GLU A 173 4.12 -21.55 -11.74
N PRO A 174 3.68 -20.82 -12.78
CA PRO A 174 4.54 -19.83 -13.45
C PRO A 174 5.09 -18.75 -12.51
N ARG A 175 4.32 -18.32 -11.51
CA ARG A 175 4.74 -17.34 -10.52
C ARG A 175 6.01 -17.73 -9.77
N TYR A 176 6.22 -19.02 -9.54
CA TYR A 176 7.41 -19.59 -8.86
C TYR A 176 8.34 -20.28 -9.88
N ASN A 177 8.40 -19.77 -11.09
CA ASN A 177 9.26 -20.27 -12.16
C ASN A 177 9.10 -21.78 -12.38
N TYR A 178 7.84 -22.20 -12.53
CA TYR A 178 7.36 -23.58 -12.69
C TYR A 178 7.62 -24.50 -11.47
N GLN A 179 7.86 -23.92 -10.31
CA GLN A 179 7.85 -24.64 -9.03
C GLN A 179 6.50 -24.45 -8.31
N SER A 180 6.49 -24.35 -6.99
CA SER A 180 5.34 -24.02 -6.15
C SER A 180 5.77 -23.07 -5.02
N TYR A 181 4.81 -22.55 -4.28
CA TYR A 181 5.11 -21.89 -3.01
C TYR A 181 5.67 -22.89 -1.98
N THR A 182 6.28 -22.36 -0.93
CA THR A 182 7.01 -23.14 0.08
C THR A 182 6.13 -23.46 1.29
N ASP A 183 6.44 -24.54 1.97
CA ASP A 183 5.85 -24.94 3.26
C ASP A 183 6.45 -24.08 4.38
N THR A 184 5.84 -22.94 4.64
CA THR A 184 6.26 -21.96 5.66
C THR A 184 6.05 -22.43 7.11
N LEU A 185 5.36 -23.57 7.34
CA LEU A 185 5.27 -24.23 8.62
C LEU A 185 6.45 -25.21 8.87
N ASN A 186 7.28 -25.43 7.87
CA ASN A 186 8.41 -26.34 7.91
C ASN A 186 9.72 -25.58 8.10
N LYS A 187 10.32 -25.71 9.29
CA LYS A 187 11.57 -25.02 9.61
C LYS A 187 12.72 -25.37 8.66
N ASP A 188 12.86 -26.64 8.24
CA ASP A 188 13.95 -27.05 7.33
C ASP A 188 13.81 -26.38 5.96
N ALA A 189 12.57 -26.16 5.47
CA ALA A 189 12.34 -25.42 4.24
C ALA A 189 12.73 -23.94 4.38
N MET A 190 12.47 -23.34 5.53
CA MET A 190 12.84 -21.95 5.81
C MET A 190 14.34 -21.80 6.11
N ASP A 191 14.99 -22.78 6.70
CA ASP A 191 16.46 -22.81 6.82
C ASP A 191 17.12 -22.85 5.43
N GLU A 192 16.53 -23.61 4.50
CA GLU A 192 16.99 -23.62 3.09
C GLU A 192 16.74 -22.28 2.39
N PHE A 193 15.61 -21.62 2.64
CA PHE A 193 15.36 -20.26 2.15
C PHE A 193 16.42 -19.26 2.64
N VAL A 194 16.75 -19.28 3.94
CA VAL A 194 17.82 -18.44 4.52
C VAL A 194 19.17 -18.76 3.87
N ARG A 195 19.48 -20.03 3.67
CA ARG A 195 20.74 -20.48 3.03
C ARG A 195 20.87 -20.00 1.59
N ILE A 196 19.77 -20.01 0.83
CA ILE A 196 19.78 -19.59 -0.58
C ILE A 196 19.87 -18.06 -0.70
N THR A 197 19.10 -17.31 0.08
CA THR A 197 18.94 -15.86 -0.04
C THR A 197 19.89 -15.11 0.91
N HIS A 198 19.62 -15.14 2.19
CA HIS A 198 20.28 -14.34 3.22
C HIS A 198 21.80 -14.63 3.33
N GLU A 199 22.18 -15.90 3.32
CA GLU A 199 23.59 -16.29 3.31
C GLU A 199 24.31 -15.90 2.02
N ALA A 200 23.60 -15.84 0.87
CA ALA A 200 24.20 -15.37 -0.38
C ALA A 200 24.48 -13.84 -0.30
N TYR A 201 23.56 -13.06 0.23
CA TYR A 201 23.80 -11.64 0.46
C TYR A 201 24.90 -11.40 1.50
N TYR A 202 24.91 -12.15 2.61
CA TYR A 202 25.95 -12.02 3.63
C TYR A 202 27.35 -12.30 3.09
N ARG A 203 27.53 -13.35 2.29
CA ARG A 203 28.83 -13.67 1.67
C ARG A 203 29.38 -12.55 0.80
N ASN A 204 28.50 -11.79 0.15
CA ASN A 204 28.89 -10.72 -0.77
C ASN A 204 28.98 -9.35 -0.10
N PHE A 205 28.20 -9.07 0.95
CA PHE A 205 27.98 -7.71 1.45
C PHE A 205 28.05 -7.58 2.97
N ALA A 206 28.65 -8.53 3.70
CA ALA A 206 28.73 -8.50 5.17
C ALA A 206 29.34 -7.20 5.74
N ASP A 207 30.26 -6.59 5.04
CA ASP A 207 30.93 -5.34 5.44
C ASP A 207 30.01 -4.11 5.31
N LYS A 208 28.94 -4.18 4.51
CA LYS A 208 27.95 -3.11 4.32
C LYS A 208 26.72 -3.29 5.21
N PHE A 209 26.54 -4.45 5.85
CA PHE A 209 25.41 -4.73 6.72
C PHE A 209 25.34 -3.78 7.91
N GLY A 210 24.14 -3.27 8.22
CA GLY A 210 23.90 -2.29 9.27
C GLY A 210 24.45 -0.88 8.99
N LYS A 211 24.99 -0.66 7.77
CA LYS A 211 25.53 0.61 7.29
C LYS A 211 24.78 1.06 6.04
N THR A 212 25.41 0.97 4.87
CA THR A 212 24.76 1.28 3.58
C THR A 212 23.63 0.32 3.27
N ILE A 213 23.73 -0.95 3.70
CA ILE A 213 22.68 -1.97 3.61
C ILE A 213 22.12 -2.19 5.03
N PRO A 214 21.10 -1.41 5.45
CA PRO A 214 20.63 -1.44 6.84
C PRO A 214 19.64 -2.57 7.13
N ALA A 215 18.87 -3.01 6.12
CA ALA A 215 17.85 -4.03 6.31
C ALA A 215 17.62 -4.87 5.03
N ILE A 216 17.02 -6.04 5.25
CA ILE A 216 16.43 -6.89 4.22
C ILE A 216 14.92 -6.94 4.42
N PHE A 217 14.17 -6.81 3.34
CA PHE A 217 12.72 -6.78 3.34
C PHE A 217 12.15 -8.15 3.01
N THR A 218 11.19 -8.61 3.83
CA THR A 218 10.38 -9.80 3.60
C THR A 218 8.93 -9.39 3.33
N ASP A 219 8.31 -9.99 2.30
CA ASP A 219 7.08 -9.51 1.69
C ASP A 219 5.98 -10.58 1.73
N GLU A 220 4.88 -10.28 2.44
CA GLU A 220 3.67 -11.12 2.55
C GLU A 220 3.88 -12.62 2.80
N PRO A 221 4.85 -13.09 3.62
CA PRO A 221 4.95 -14.51 3.89
C PRO A 221 3.66 -15.02 4.55
N GLN A 222 3.22 -16.19 4.11
CA GLN A 222 1.93 -16.74 4.53
C GLN A 222 1.96 -18.27 4.55
N THR A 223 0.96 -18.87 5.18
CA THR A 223 0.61 -20.27 4.96
C THR A 223 -0.23 -20.40 3.70
N ILE A 224 -0.89 -21.53 3.45
CA ILE A 224 -1.94 -21.53 2.44
C ILE A 224 -3.02 -20.54 2.85
N ARG A 225 -3.44 -19.66 1.94
CA ARG A 225 -4.61 -18.83 2.19
C ARG A 225 -5.85 -19.70 2.23
N VAL A 226 -6.48 -19.75 3.38
CA VAL A 226 -7.64 -20.59 3.62
C VAL A 226 -8.86 -19.99 2.93
N GLU A 227 -9.53 -20.77 2.07
CA GLU A 227 -10.85 -20.40 1.60
C GLU A 227 -11.90 -20.80 2.64
N ALA A 228 -12.63 -19.81 3.17
CA ALA A 228 -13.69 -20.06 4.12
C ALA A 228 -14.76 -20.98 3.51
N LEU A 229 -15.03 -22.11 4.16
CA LEU A 229 -16.09 -23.00 3.74
C LEU A 229 -17.46 -22.32 3.88
N GLU A 230 -18.17 -22.16 2.77
CA GLU A 230 -19.49 -21.48 2.74
C GLU A 230 -20.50 -22.17 3.65
N ASN A 231 -20.60 -23.52 3.56
CA ASN A 231 -21.44 -24.37 4.39
C ASN A 231 -20.68 -25.66 4.66
N GLY A 232 -20.56 -26.10 5.91
CA GLY A 232 -19.81 -27.30 6.30
C GLY A 232 -20.26 -28.58 5.60
N PHE A 233 -21.54 -28.68 5.20
CA PHE A 233 -22.09 -29.81 4.47
C PHE A 233 -22.07 -29.66 2.94
N SER A 234 -21.52 -28.55 2.39
CA SER A 234 -21.36 -28.42 0.95
C SER A 234 -20.43 -29.51 0.41
N LYS A 235 -20.54 -29.81 -0.89
CA LYS A 235 -19.63 -30.74 -1.57
C LYS A 235 -18.32 -30.10 -2.00
N LYS A 236 -18.18 -28.77 -1.78
CA LYS A 236 -16.93 -28.07 -2.08
C LYS A 236 -15.81 -28.54 -1.15
N GLU A 237 -14.63 -28.53 -1.67
CA GLU A 237 -13.41 -28.76 -0.89
C GLU A 237 -13.12 -27.56 0.02
N ALA A 238 -12.50 -27.82 1.16
CA ALA A 238 -11.99 -26.78 2.05
C ALA A 238 -10.57 -27.12 2.48
N HIS A 239 -9.76 -26.08 2.69
CA HIS A 239 -8.34 -26.24 2.99
C HIS A 239 -8.00 -25.55 4.30
N LEU A 240 -7.03 -26.10 5.04
CA LEU A 240 -6.45 -25.50 6.24
C LEU A 240 -4.92 -25.63 6.19
N ALA A 241 -4.23 -24.69 6.83
CA ALA A 241 -2.77 -24.74 6.97
C ALA A 241 -2.32 -26.02 7.67
N TRP A 242 -1.36 -26.73 7.05
CA TRP A 242 -0.87 -28.02 7.54
C TRP A 242 0.50 -28.37 6.97
N THR A 243 1.24 -29.25 7.67
CA THR A 243 2.47 -29.87 7.18
C THR A 243 2.56 -31.32 7.62
N PHE A 244 3.51 -32.12 7.13
CA PHE A 244 3.54 -33.55 7.36
C PHE A 244 3.64 -33.97 8.83
N ASP A 245 4.42 -33.28 9.63
CA ASP A 245 4.61 -33.53 11.08
C ASP A 245 3.64 -32.73 11.98
N PHE A 246 2.62 -32.08 11.38
CA PHE A 246 1.71 -31.18 12.12
C PHE A 246 0.99 -31.93 13.25
N ALA A 247 0.42 -33.10 12.99
CA ALA A 247 -0.32 -33.86 14.00
C ALA A 247 0.59 -34.32 15.15
N GLU A 248 1.80 -34.80 14.85
CA GLU A 248 2.77 -35.23 15.87
C GLU A 248 3.19 -34.07 16.79
N THR A 249 3.55 -32.94 16.18
CA THR A 249 3.95 -31.75 16.95
C THR A 249 2.80 -31.13 17.70
N PHE A 250 1.57 -31.21 17.18
CA PHE A 250 0.35 -30.81 17.86
C PHE A 250 0.10 -31.66 19.10
N GLU A 251 0.13 -33.01 18.96
CA GLU A 251 -0.07 -33.92 20.08
C GLU A 251 0.96 -33.70 21.20
N LYS A 252 2.22 -33.44 20.81
CA LYS A 252 3.28 -33.09 21.76
C LYS A 252 3.00 -31.79 22.52
N CYS A 253 2.37 -30.81 21.90
CA CYS A 253 2.08 -29.50 22.51
C CYS A 253 0.80 -29.54 23.37
N PHE A 254 -0.24 -30.25 22.94
CA PHE A 254 -1.57 -30.18 23.53
C PHE A 254 -2.05 -31.47 24.19
N GLY A 255 -1.34 -32.58 24.02
CA GLY A 255 -1.59 -33.85 24.73
C GLY A 255 -2.75 -34.68 24.16
N TYR A 256 -3.21 -34.42 22.94
CA TYR A 256 -4.23 -35.20 22.25
C TYR A 256 -3.99 -35.20 20.74
N ASP A 257 -4.47 -36.26 20.05
CA ASP A 257 -4.37 -36.36 18.59
C ASP A 257 -5.44 -35.52 17.91
N ILE A 258 -5.03 -34.46 17.20
CA ILE A 258 -5.93 -33.59 16.47
C ILE A 258 -6.62 -34.33 15.33
N THR A 259 -6.02 -35.43 14.80
CA THR A 259 -6.61 -36.19 13.69
C THR A 259 -7.94 -36.85 14.07
N ASP A 260 -8.22 -37.05 15.34
CA ASP A 260 -9.51 -37.53 15.86
C ASP A 260 -10.57 -36.42 15.98
N LYS A 261 -10.14 -35.15 15.84
CA LYS A 261 -10.95 -33.96 16.04
C LYS A 261 -11.15 -33.11 14.79
N LEU A 262 -10.66 -33.55 13.62
CA LEU A 262 -10.68 -32.75 12.38
C LEU A 262 -12.05 -32.16 12.01
N PRO A 263 -13.20 -32.88 12.22
CA PRO A 263 -14.49 -32.27 11.93
C PRO A 263 -14.76 -30.97 12.72
N GLU A 264 -14.22 -30.81 13.94
CA GLU A 264 -14.43 -29.61 14.76
C GLU A 264 -13.76 -28.34 14.17
N LEU A 265 -12.81 -28.48 13.25
CA LEU A 265 -12.16 -27.36 12.56
C LEU A 265 -13.03 -26.79 11.43
N PHE A 266 -13.89 -27.61 10.82
CA PHE A 266 -14.67 -27.25 9.63
C PHE A 266 -16.16 -27.06 9.91
N PHE A 267 -16.68 -27.71 10.96
CA PHE A 267 -18.10 -27.73 11.27
C PHE A 267 -18.36 -27.04 12.62
N THR A 268 -19.43 -26.30 12.69
CA THR A 268 -19.88 -25.66 13.94
C THR A 268 -20.86 -26.57 14.66
N SER A 269 -20.63 -26.75 15.97
CA SER A 269 -21.56 -27.38 16.89
C SER A 269 -22.32 -26.33 17.68
N ARG A 270 -23.50 -26.71 18.25
CA ARG A 270 -24.20 -25.83 19.19
C ARG A 270 -23.40 -25.63 20.47
N GLY A 271 -23.45 -24.42 21.02
CA GLY A 271 -22.69 -24.06 22.20
C GLY A 271 -21.19 -23.94 21.96
N SER A 272 -20.37 -24.48 22.87
CA SER A 272 -18.90 -24.41 22.83
C SER A 272 -18.22 -25.61 22.18
N GLY A 273 -18.96 -26.45 21.46
CA GLY A 273 -18.38 -27.60 20.74
C GLY A 273 -17.34 -27.18 19.72
N GLY A 274 -16.13 -27.74 19.78
CA GLY A 274 -15.01 -27.44 18.89
C GLY A 274 -14.20 -26.18 19.22
N PHE A 275 -14.59 -25.36 20.23
CA PHE A 275 -13.86 -24.16 20.61
C PHE A 275 -12.40 -24.44 20.97
N LYS A 276 -12.18 -25.45 21.87
CA LYS A 276 -10.84 -25.87 22.27
C LYS A 276 -9.98 -26.32 21.09
N THR A 277 -10.54 -27.13 20.20
CA THR A 277 -9.82 -27.70 19.06
C THR A 277 -9.42 -26.59 18.07
N ARG A 278 -10.30 -25.62 17.77
CA ARG A 278 -10.00 -24.48 16.92
C ARG A 278 -8.98 -23.53 17.55
N TYR A 279 -9.12 -23.25 18.85
CA TYR A 279 -8.15 -22.47 19.60
C TYR A 279 -6.74 -23.08 19.53
N ASP A 280 -6.60 -24.36 19.86
CA ASP A 280 -5.31 -25.06 19.84
C ASP A 280 -4.73 -25.16 18.43
N TYR A 281 -5.59 -25.36 17.40
CA TYR A 281 -5.18 -25.39 16.01
C TYR A 281 -4.57 -24.05 15.58
N HIS A 282 -5.27 -22.94 15.76
CA HIS A 282 -4.78 -21.62 15.36
C HIS A 282 -3.52 -21.21 16.14
N ARG A 283 -3.48 -21.53 17.44
CA ARG A 283 -2.30 -21.33 18.25
C ARG A 283 -1.10 -22.12 17.70
N HIS A 284 -1.31 -23.39 17.31
CA HIS A 284 -0.25 -24.21 16.75
C HIS A 284 0.24 -23.68 15.40
N VAL A 285 -0.66 -23.27 14.53
CA VAL A 285 -0.32 -22.65 13.24
C VAL A 285 0.53 -21.40 13.47
N SER A 286 0.09 -20.47 14.33
CA SER A 286 0.82 -19.23 14.61
C SER A 286 2.23 -19.51 15.17
N GLU A 287 2.36 -20.38 16.18
CA GLU A 287 3.67 -20.67 16.77
C GLU A 287 4.62 -21.40 15.80
N ARG A 288 4.10 -22.31 14.98
CA ARG A 288 4.91 -23.00 13.95
C ARG A 288 5.36 -22.04 12.86
N PHE A 289 4.46 -21.22 12.34
CA PHE A 289 4.78 -20.24 11.32
C PHE A 289 5.86 -19.27 11.82
N CYS A 290 5.68 -18.70 13.01
CA CYS A 290 6.68 -17.82 13.59
C CYS A 290 8.04 -18.53 13.80
N ALA A 291 8.03 -19.73 14.38
CA ALA A 291 9.26 -20.46 14.64
C ALA A 291 10.03 -20.83 13.36
N ALA A 292 9.32 -21.16 12.29
CA ALA A 292 9.93 -21.49 11.01
C ALA A 292 10.37 -20.25 10.24
N PHE A 293 9.54 -19.23 10.13
CA PHE A 293 9.74 -18.05 9.29
C PHE A 293 10.24 -16.83 10.07
N THR A 294 9.35 -16.05 10.70
CA THR A 294 9.68 -14.71 11.20
C THR A 294 10.67 -14.71 12.36
N ASP A 295 10.56 -15.63 13.32
CA ASP A 295 11.53 -15.79 14.41
C ASP A 295 12.88 -16.28 13.90
N ASN A 296 12.88 -17.22 12.94
CA ASN A 296 14.07 -17.81 12.36
C ASN A 296 14.90 -16.76 11.62
N ILE A 297 14.27 -16.08 10.65
CA ILE A 297 14.92 -15.06 9.83
C ILE A 297 15.32 -13.85 10.69
N GLY A 298 14.41 -13.38 11.58
CA GLY A 298 14.70 -12.24 12.45
C GLY A 298 15.89 -12.47 13.40
N LYS A 299 16.03 -13.68 13.93
CA LYS A 299 17.20 -14.07 14.74
C LYS A 299 18.48 -14.15 13.91
N TRP A 300 18.39 -14.70 12.68
CA TRP A 300 19.53 -14.71 11.76
C TRP A 300 19.97 -13.28 11.43
N CYS A 301 19.06 -12.40 11.05
CA CYS A 301 19.35 -11.01 10.74
C CYS A 301 20.03 -10.29 11.92
N GLY A 302 19.45 -10.41 13.14
CA GLY A 302 20.02 -9.82 14.33
C GLY A 302 21.45 -10.32 14.65
N ALA A 303 21.71 -11.61 14.41
CA ALA A 303 23.06 -12.20 14.61
C ALA A 303 24.09 -11.73 13.57
N HIS A 304 23.66 -11.29 12.39
CA HIS A 304 24.51 -10.84 11.28
C HIS A 304 24.57 -9.31 11.14
N GLY A 305 23.97 -8.56 12.06
CA GLY A 305 24.07 -7.09 12.07
C GLY A 305 23.27 -6.37 10.99
N ILE A 306 22.26 -7.01 10.43
CA ILE A 306 21.27 -6.42 9.51
C ILE A 306 19.87 -6.47 10.14
N ALA A 307 18.99 -5.54 9.83
CA ALA A 307 17.61 -5.60 10.29
C ALA A 307 16.75 -6.46 9.36
N LEU A 308 15.81 -7.25 9.92
CA LEU A 308 14.65 -7.76 9.19
C LEU A 308 13.56 -6.69 9.24
N THR A 309 13.06 -6.31 8.07
CA THR A 309 11.89 -5.45 7.89
C THR A 309 10.89 -6.12 6.95
N GLY A 310 9.71 -5.52 6.78
CA GLY A 310 8.64 -6.07 5.96
C GLY A 310 7.38 -6.33 6.78
N HIS A 311 6.44 -7.09 6.21
CA HIS A 311 5.11 -7.33 6.75
C HIS A 311 4.65 -8.76 6.47
N VAL A 312 3.54 -9.16 7.08
CA VAL A 312 2.84 -10.42 6.81
C VAL A 312 1.52 -10.14 6.09
N LEU A 313 0.92 -11.15 5.47
CA LEU A 313 -0.35 -10.98 4.73
C LEU A 313 -1.56 -11.03 5.67
N GLY A 314 -2.54 -10.12 5.49
CA GLY A 314 -3.85 -10.23 6.12
C GLY A 314 -3.89 -9.77 7.58
N GLU A 315 -3.21 -8.68 7.89
CA GLU A 315 -3.11 -8.10 9.24
C GLU A 315 -4.21 -7.07 9.57
N ASP A 316 -5.09 -6.78 8.63
CA ASP A 316 -6.11 -5.72 8.72
C ASP A 316 -7.34 -6.13 9.53
N SER A 317 -7.71 -7.41 9.57
CA SER A 317 -8.84 -7.92 10.31
C SER A 317 -8.53 -9.23 11.04
N LEU A 318 -9.31 -9.54 12.09
CA LEU A 318 -9.22 -10.80 12.81
C LEU A 318 -9.52 -11.99 11.89
N TRP A 319 -10.43 -11.78 10.90
CA TRP A 319 -10.76 -12.76 9.88
C TRP A 319 -9.58 -13.11 8.98
N GLU A 320 -8.96 -12.10 8.36
CA GLU A 320 -7.82 -12.32 7.44
C GLU A 320 -6.63 -12.96 8.18
N MET A 321 -6.36 -12.57 9.42
CA MET A 321 -5.32 -13.23 10.24
C MET A 321 -5.57 -14.74 10.39
N CYS A 322 -6.81 -15.15 10.64
CA CYS A 322 -7.16 -16.59 10.76
C CYS A 322 -6.99 -17.34 9.42
N LEU A 323 -7.13 -16.66 8.28
CA LEU A 323 -6.97 -17.26 6.95
C LEU A 323 -5.50 -17.42 6.54
N THR A 324 -4.54 -16.78 7.23
CA THR A 324 -3.13 -16.69 6.84
C THR A 324 -2.19 -17.28 7.89
N HIS A 325 -1.90 -16.55 8.95
CA HIS A 325 -0.87 -16.88 9.95
C HIS A 325 -1.38 -16.89 11.41
N SER A 326 -2.66 -16.64 11.60
CA SER A 326 -3.43 -16.65 12.86
C SER A 326 -3.17 -15.50 13.83
N ASP A 327 -1.99 -14.86 13.90
CA ASP A 327 -1.67 -13.77 14.84
C ASP A 327 -0.60 -12.84 14.21
N ALA A 328 -0.98 -11.62 13.80
CA ALA A 328 -0.05 -10.66 13.21
C ALA A 328 0.99 -10.17 14.23
N MET A 329 0.57 -9.83 15.46
CA MET A 329 1.46 -9.25 16.46
C MET A 329 2.57 -10.22 16.88
N ARG A 330 2.27 -11.52 16.93
CA ARG A 330 3.25 -12.57 17.27
C ARG A 330 4.42 -12.61 16.28
N ASN A 331 4.15 -12.30 15.02
CA ASN A 331 5.14 -12.29 13.94
C ASN A 331 6.16 -11.16 14.09
N TYR A 332 5.79 -10.02 14.66
CA TYR A 332 6.67 -8.85 14.78
C TYR A 332 7.75 -9.01 15.87
N ARG A 333 7.67 -10.03 16.73
CA ARG A 333 8.53 -10.20 17.90
C ARG A 333 10.03 -10.11 17.61
N TYR A 334 10.53 -10.81 16.60
CA TYR A 334 11.95 -10.85 16.26
C TYR A 334 12.34 -9.98 15.05
N MET A 335 11.38 -9.32 14.41
CA MET A 335 11.70 -8.30 13.41
C MET A 335 12.32 -7.07 14.11
N GLN A 336 13.40 -6.52 13.56
CA GLN A 336 14.05 -5.33 14.11
C GLN A 336 13.30 -4.06 13.72
N ILE A 337 12.73 -4.03 12.50
CA ILE A 337 11.87 -2.97 11.98
C ILE A 337 10.61 -3.63 11.43
N PRO A 338 9.64 -4.03 12.29
CA PRO A 338 8.40 -4.61 11.79
C PRO A 338 7.63 -3.59 10.95
N GLY A 339 6.86 -4.06 10.01
CA GLY A 339 6.12 -3.22 9.09
C GLY A 339 4.69 -3.67 8.85
N ILE A 340 4.00 -2.87 8.06
CA ILE A 340 2.62 -3.07 7.62
C ILE A 340 2.51 -2.87 6.12
N ASP A 341 1.46 -3.44 5.52
CA ASP A 341 1.07 -3.22 4.14
C ASP A 341 -0.25 -2.42 4.09
N VAL A 342 -0.15 -1.14 3.72
CA VAL A 342 -1.31 -0.27 3.52
C VAL A 342 -1.15 0.51 2.22
N LEU A 343 -1.37 -0.16 1.11
CA LEU A 343 -1.10 0.35 -0.24
C LEU A 343 -2.06 1.47 -0.66
N PHE A 344 -3.36 1.27 -0.52
CA PHE A 344 -4.37 2.21 -1.03
C PHE A 344 -4.87 3.17 0.06
N ASN A 345 -5.61 4.19 -0.35
CA ASN A 345 -6.19 5.20 0.53
C ASN A 345 -7.31 4.63 1.43
N ASP A 346 -6.99 3.65 2.26
CA ASP A 346 -7.88 3.13 3.29
C ASP A 346 -7.35 3.40 4.69
N ASP A 347 -8.24 3.49 5.66
CA ASP A 347 -7.93 3.83 7.05
C ASP A 347 -7.78 2.53 7.86
N CYS A 348 -6.73 1.76 7.61
CA CYS A 348 -6.40 0.52 8.31
C CYS A 348 -5.72 0.80 9.66
N PHE A 349 -6.42 1.48 10.56
CA PHE A 349 -5.85 1.89 11.86
C PHE A 349 -5.49 0.70 12.74
N THR A 350 -6.28 -0.37 12.71
CA THR A 350 -6.02 -1.60 13.47
C THR A 350 -4.68 -2.20 13.11
N THR A 351 -4.35 -2.30 11.82
CA THR A 351 -3.06 -2.77 11.31
C THR A 351 -1.91 -1.95 11.87
N ALA A 352 -2.01 -0.62 11.77
CA ALA A 352 -0.96 0.28 12.26
C ALA A 352 -0.78 0.18 13.79
N VAL A 353 -1.87 0.12 14.56
CA VAL A 353 -1.80 0.04 16.03
C VAL A 353 -1.24 -1.31 16.50
N GLN A 354 -1.57 -2.43 15.85
CA GLN A 354 -0.99 -3.74 16.16
C GLN A 354 0.54 -3.71 16.03
N CYS A 355 1.06 -3.26 14.90
CA CYS A 355 2.49 -3.17 14.65
C CYS A 355 3.16 -2.18 15.61
N ARG A 356 2.61 -0.96 15.75
CA ARG A 356 3.08 0.09 16.67
C ARG A 356 3.20 -0.42 18.11
N SER A 357 2.22 -1.19 18.57
CA SER A 357 2.20 -1.73 19.94
C SER A 357 3.43 -2.60 20.21
N VAL A 358 3.79 -3.49 19.26
CA VAL A 358 4.99 -4.31 19.39
C VAL A 358 6.25 -3.45 19.30
N VAL A 359 6.28 -2.43 18.42
CA VAL A 359 7.41 -1.48 18.33
C VAL A 359 7.67 -0.80 19.68
N ARG A 360 6.62 -0.31 20.34
CA ARG A 360 6.72 0.37 21.64
C ARG A 360 7.07 -0.59 22.78
N GLN A 361 6.39 -1.74 22.88
CA GLN A 361 6.56 -2.72 23.97
C GLN A 361 7.91 -3.42 23.94
N PHE A 362 8.52 -3.61 22.77
CA PHE A 362 9.82 -4.25 22.60
C PHE A 362 10.94 -3.28 22.22
N ALA A 363 10.71 -1.96 22.29
CA ALA A 363 11.66 -0.89 21.98
C ALA A 363 12.38 -1.13 20.64
N LYS A 364 11.61 -1.41 19.57
CA LYS A 364 12.13 -1.62 18.22
C LYS A 364 12.67 -0.31 17.64
N SER A 365 13.55 -0.44 16.64
CA SER A 365 14.25 0.71 16.02
C SER A 365 13.36 1.58 15.13
N GLY A 366 12.19 1.09 14.72
CA GLY A 366 11.23 1.79 13.87
C GLY A 366 10.08 0.90 13.43
N MET A 367 9.19 1.47 12.63
CA MET A 367 8.06 0.81 12.00
C MET A 367 8.05 1.15 10.52
N ALA A 368 8.04 0.13 9.66
CA ALA A 368 7.94 0.30 8.22
C ALA A 368 6.48 0.32 7.75
N SER A 369 6.24 0.90 6.57
CA SER A 369 4.96 0.73 5.86
C SER A 369 5.20 0.75 4.36
N GLU A 370 4.70 -0.29 3.68
CA GLU A 370 4.47 -0.25 2.25
C GLU A 370 3.24 0.60 1.97
N MET A 371 3.35 1.57 1.04
CA MET A 371 2.30 2.59 0.85
C MET A 371 2.22 3.07 -0.60
N PHE A 372 1.07 3.67 -0.98
CA PHE A 372 0.81 4.33 -2.25
C PHE A 372 0.44 3.42 -3.43
N GLY A 373 0.73 2.11 -3.38
CA GLY A 373 0.34 1.16 -4.42
C GLY A 373 -1.18 1.07 -4.62
N VAL A 374 -1.62 0.47 -5.71
CA VAL A 374 -3.02 0.25 -6.11
C VAL A 374 -3.91 1.49 -6.17
N THR A 375 -3.32 2.67 -6.20
CA THR A 375 -3.99 3.97 -6.19
C THR A 375 -4.23 4.55 -7.58
N GLY A 376 -3.43 4.15 -8.58
CA GLY A 376 -3.58 4.55 -9.98
C GLY A 376 -2.68 5.69 -10.43
N TRP A 377 -2.76 6.01 -11.74
CA TRP A 377 -1.89 6.99 -12.39
C TRP A 377 -2.22 8.45 -12.09
N ASP A 378 -3.32 8.72 -11.41
CA ASP A 378 -3.76 10.05 -10.96
C ASP A 378 -3.59 10.27 -9.46
N PHE A 379 -2.90 9.39 -8.76
CA PHE A 379 -2.61 9.54 -7.34
C PHE A 379 -1.69 10.74 -7.09
N ASP A 380 -2.24 11.78 -6.49
CA ASP A 380 -1.60 13.09 -6.35
C ASP A 380 -0.99 13.34 -4.94
N PHE A 381 -0.40 14.51 -4.76
CA PHE A 381 0.22 14.90 -3.49
C PHE A 381 -0.76 15.00 -2.33
N ARG A 382 -2.06 15.25 -2.60
CA ARG A 382 -3.12 15.29 -1.57
C ARG A 382 -3.35 13.91 -0.98
N GLY A 383 -3.44 12.88 -1.83
CA GLY A 383 -3.56 11.49 -1.41
C GLY A 383 -2.32 11.00 -0.67
N GLN A 384 -1.13 11.31 -1.20
CA GLN A 384 0.15 10.92 -0.58
C GLN A 384 0.32 11.56 0.81
N LYS A 385 0.00 12.86 0.95
CA LYS A 385 0.06 13.55 2.25
C LYS A 385 -0.91 12.92 3.25
N TYR A 386 -2.17 12.70 2.85
CA TYR A 386 -3.16 12.09 3.72
C TYR A 386 -2.71 10.72 4.23
N GLN A 387 -2.27 9.84 3.32
CA GLN A 387 -1.84 8.49 3.67
C GLN A 387 -0.60 8.49 4.57
N CYS A 388 0.39 9.33 4.30
CA CYS A 388 1.56 9.45 5.16
C CYS A 388 1.23 10.06 6.52
N ASP A 389 0.40 11.09 6.60
CA ASP A 389 0.14 11.81 7.85
C ASP A 389 -0.49 10.89 8.89
N TRP A 390 -1.54 10.14 8.54
CA TRP A 390 -2.16 9.25 9.51
C TRP A 390 -1.27 8.06 9.87
N GLN A 391 -0.51 7.52 8.91
CA GLN A 391 0.41 6.42 9.19
C GLN A 391 1.58 6.85 10.08
N MET A 392 2.19 8.01 9.83
CA MET A 392 3.23 8.56 10.70
C MET A 392 2.68 8.93 12.08
N CYS A 393 1.45 9.45 12.15
CA CYS A 393 0.75 9.68 13.42
C CYS A 393 0.59 8.39 14.23
N LEU A 394 0.33 7.26 13.55
CA LEU A 394 0.20 5.95 14.16
C LEU A 394 1.53 5.15 14.24
N GLY A 395 2.69 5.79 14.05
CA GLY A 395 3.98 5.23 14.42
C GLY A 395 4.90 4.83 13.25
N VAL A 396 4.49 4.99 11.99
CA VAL A 396 5.36 4.71 10.85
C VAL A 396 6.54 5.70 10.83
N THR A 397 7.76 5.16 10.79
CA THR A 397 9.01 5.92 10.73
C THR A 397 9.86 5.59 9.50
N MET A 398 9.54 4.50 8.81
CA MET A 398 10.20 4.06 7.59
C MET A 398 9.15 3.89 6.48
N ARG A 399 9.14 4.84 5.55
CA ARG A 399 8.19 4.85 4.43
C ARG A 399 8.76 4.09 3.25
N VAL A 400 8.01 3.13 2.72
CA VAL A 400 8.36 2.31 1.56
C VAL A 400 7.32 2.57 0.46
N PRO A 401 7.48 3.65 -0.34
CA PRO A 401 6.57 3.92 -1.44
C PRO A 401 6.54 2.78 -2.46
N HIS A 402 5.37 2.25 -2.73
CA HIS A 402 5.08 1.31 -3.79
C HIS A 402 4.55 2.10 -5.00
N LEU A 403 5.29 2.23 -6.12
CA LEU A 403 6.69 1.81 -6.33
C LEU A 403 7.36 2.73 -7.35
N ALA A 404 8.65 2.53 -7.57
CA ALA A 404 9.43 3.15 -8.64
C ALA A 404 9.81 2.09 -9.67
N TRP A 405 9.46 2.27 -10.93
CA TRP A 405 9.74 1.31 -11.98
C TRP A 405 11.10 1.56 -12.64
N GLN A 406 11.95 0.53 -12.73
CA GLN A 406 13.12 0.57 -13.61
C GLN A 406 12.65 0.85 -15.04
N THR A 407 11.62 0.11 -15.49
CA THR A 407 10.94 0.35 -16.78
C THR A 407 9.44 0.11 -16.69
N MET A 408 8.65 0.79 -17.53
CA MET A 408 7.23 0.55 -17.72
C MET A 408 6.93 -0.53 -18.77
N LYS A 409 7.94 -1.29 -19.21
CA LYS A 409 7.79 -2.32 -20.25
C LYS A 409 6.67 -3.31 -19.89
N GLY A 410 5.81 -3.61 -20.87
CA GLY A 410 4.76 -4.61 -20.75
C GLY A 410 3.81 -4.38 -19.57
N GLU A 411 3.71 -5.34 -18.67
CA GLU A 411 2.81 -5.28 -17.50
C GLU A 411 3.26 -4.25 -16.44
N GLY A 412 4.50 -3.75 -16.48
CA GLY A 412 4.99 -2.77 -15.51
C GLY A 412 4.06 -1.57 -15.34
N LYS A 413 3.47 -1.04 -16.42
CA LYS A 413 2.53 0.09 -16.34
C LYS A 413 1.18 -0.23 -15.67
N ARG A 414 0.87 -1.52 -15.44
CA ARG A 414 -0.39 -2.02 -14.84
C ARG A 414 -0.20 -2.74 -13.51
N ASP A 415 1.04 -3.00 -13.11
CA ASP A 415 1.38 -3.76 -11.92
C ASP A 415 1.34 -2.85 -10.69
N TYR A 416 0.12 -2.60 -10.23
CA TYR A 416 -0.23 -1.82 -9.03
C TYR A 416 0.31 -0.37 -9.01
N PRO A 417 0.01 0.46 -10.04
CA PRO A 417 0.50 1.84 -10.10
C PRO A 417 -0.02 2.70 -8.90
N ALA A 418 0.57 3.85 -8.67
CA ALA A 418 1.32 4.69 -9.60
C ALA A 418 2.82 4.38 -9.62
N SER A 419 3.54 4.87 -10.65
CA SER A 419 5.00 4.99 -10.60
C SER A 419 5.38 6.30 -9.93
N ILE A 420 6.06 6.20 -8.79
CA ILE A 420 6.61 7.36 -8.05
C ILE A 420 8.06 7.54 -8.48
N PHE A 421 8.25 7.79 -9.77
CA PHE A 421 9.57 7.89 -10.38
C PHE A 421 9.52 8.75 -11.66
N TYR A 422 10.57 8.69 -12.51
CA TYR A 422 10.71 9.57 -13.67
C TYR A 422 9.59 9.46 -14.71
N GLN A 423 8.80 8.41 -14.68
CA GLN A 423 7.64 8.27 -15.58
C GLN A 423 6.48 9.21 -15.21
N SER A 424 6.41 9.65 -13.96
CA SER A 424 5.41 10.63 -13.51
C SER A 424 5.90 12.04 -13.76
N PRO A 425 5.10 12.93 -14.34
CA PRO A 425 5.59 14.23 -14.83
C PRO A 425 5.99 15.21 -13.73
N TRP A 426 5.64 14.91 -12.47
CA TRP A 426 5.96 15.71 -11.28
C TRP A 426 7.26 15.27 -10.56
N TYR A 427 7.97 14.25 -11.05
CA TYR A 427 9.10 13.66 -10.33
C TYR A 427 10.23 14.66 -10.01
N THR A 428 10.46 15.66 -10.87
CA THR A 428 11.49 16.69 -10.63
C THR A 428 11.23 17.55 -9.41
N GLU A 429 9.97 17.64 -8.96
CA GLU A 429 9.54 18.45 -7.84
C GLU A 429 9.21 17.61 -6.58
N TYR A 430 9.42 16.30 -6.65
CA TYR A 430 9.02 15.40 -5.56
C TYR A 430 9.74 15.68 -4.24
N SER A 431 10.91 16.31 -4.28
CA SER A 431 11.64 16.78 -3.09
C SER A 431 10.78 17.71 -2.20
N TYR A 432 9.76 18.38 -2.74
CA TYR A 432 8.78 19.16 -1.98
C TYR A 432 8.04 18.27 -0.97
N MET A 433 7.55 17.09 -1.41
CA MET A 433 6.88 16.11 -0.57
C MET A 433 7.86 15.40 0.38
N GLU A 434 9.01 14.97 -0.12
CA GLU A 434 10.01 14.28 0.72
C GLU A 434 10.57 15.16 1.83
N ASN A 435 10.73 16.45 1.61
CA ASN A 435 11.13 17.39 2.67
C ASN A 435 10.04 17.52 3.74
N TYR A 436 8.77 17.59 3.35
CA TYR A 436 7.64 17.57 4.27
C TYR A 436 7.67 16.31 5.15
N PHE A 437 7.68 15.14 4.53
CA PHE A 437 7.67 13.86 5.24
C PHE A 437 8.89 13.68 6.14
N ALA A 438 10.08 14.06 5.67
CA ALA A 438 11.30 13.95 6.45
C ALA A 438 11.26 14.83 7.70
N ARG A 439 10.67 16.04 7.62
CA ARG A 439 10.49 16.92 8.79
C ARG A 439 9.60 16.28 9.84
N VAL A 440 8.44 15.75 9.47
CA VAL A 440 7.55 15.03 10.38
C VAL A 440 8.26 13.83 10.99
N CYS A 441 8.84 12.97 10.14
CA CYS A 441 9.55 11.77 10.57
C CYS A 441 10.72 12.07 11.50
N SER A 442 11.46 13.17 11.26
CA SER A 442 12.62 13.56 12.09
C SER A 442 12.25 13.86 13.54
N VAL A 443 11.01 14.24 13.80
CA VAL A 443 10.47 14.47 15.16
C VAL A 443 9.84 13.20 15.70
N LEU A 444 8.93 12.56 14.94
CA LEU A 444 8.12 11.43 15.43
C LEU A 444 8.92 10.12 15.62
N SER A 445 10.09 10.01 15.03
CA SER A 445 11.00 8.85 15.24
C SER A 445 11.85 8.98 16.52
N GLN A 446 11.74 10.05 17.29
CA GLN A 446 12.57 10.29 18.46
C GLN A 446 11.77 10.31 19.76
N GLY A 447 12.48 10.12 20.89
CA GLY A 447 11.89 10.12 22.22
C GLY A 447 10.94 8.94 22.46
N GLU A 448 10.08 9.04 23.47
CA GLU A 448 9.16 8.01 23.91
C GLU A 448 7.71 8.45 23.68
N ALA A 449 6.85 7.49 23.31
CA ALA A 449 5.42 7.76 23.19
C ALA A 449 4.80 7.96 24.58
N VAL A 450 3.88 8.91 24.71
CA VAL A 450 3.06 9.09 25.91
C VAL A 450 1.76 8.34 25.68
N CYS A 451 1.64 7.16 26.30
CA CYS A 451 0.51 6.24 26.15
C CYS A 451 0.24 5.55 27.49
N HIS A 452 -0.97 5.68 28.04
CA HIS A 452 -1.35 5.17 29.36
C HIS A 452 -2.40 4.06 29.30
N THR A 453 -2.98 3.79 28.14
CA THR A 453 -4.05 2.82 27.95
C THR A 453 -3.55 1.63 27.11
N ALA A 454 -3.98 0.42 27.51
CA ALA A 454 -3.78 -0.77 26.68
C ALA A 454 -5.08 -1.54 26.47
N ILE A 455 -5.15 -2.32 25.41
CA ILE A 455 -6.29 -3.18 25.07
C ILE A 455 -5.78 -4.60 24.87
N ILE A 456 -6.42 -5.59 25.49
CA ILE A 456 -6.12 -6.99 25.19
C ILE A 456 -6.57 -7.31 23.78
N HIS A 457 -5.65 -7.80 22.95
CA HIS A 457 -5.95 -8.12 21.55
C HIS A 457 -6.89 -9.35 21.48
N PRO A 458 -8.07 -9.26 20.82
CA PRO A 458 -9.11 -10.28 20.93
C PRO A 458 -8.95 -11.47 19.98
N VAL A 459 -7.82 -11.61 19.26
CA VAL A 459 -7.63 -12.62 18.20
C VAL A 459 -7.84 -14.05 18.72
N GLU A 460 -7.43 -14.34 19.95
CA GLU A 460 -7.57 -15.68 20.52
C GLU A 460 -9.04 -16.06 20.81
N THR A 461 -9.88 -15.10 21.13
CA THR A 461 -11.32 -15.29 21.19
C THR A 461 -11.89 -15.58 19.80
N TYR A 462 -11.37 -14.86 18.79
CA TYR A 462 -11.81 -15.04 17.41
C TYR A 462 -11.47 -16.43 16.86
N TRP A 463 -10.31 -17.01 17.21
CA TRP A 463 -9.94 -18.37 16.81
C TRP A 463 -11.00 -19.41 17.13
N MET A 464 -11.69 -19.28 18.24
CA MET A 464 -12.78 -20.19 18.64
C MET A 464 -14.00 -20.09 17.74
N LEU A 465 -14.24 -18.87 17.18
CA LEU A 465 -15.41 -18.59 16.35
C LEU A 465 -15.20 -19.02 14.90
N SER A 466 -13.97 -19.04 14.41
CA SER A 466 -13.63 -19.29 13.02
C SER A 466 -13.95 -20.73 12.61
N ALA A 467 -15.01 -20.91 11.82
CA ALA A 467 -15.46 -22.19 11.25
C ALA A 467 -16.13 -21.93 9.89
N SER A 468 -17.18 -22.71 9.50
CA SER A 468 -17.88 -22.43 8.23
C SER A 468 -18.57 -21.07 8.21
N LYS A 469 -18.54 -20.38 7.07
CA LYS A 469 -19.04 -19.01 6.91
C LYS A 469 -20.55 -18.89 7.15
N ALA A 470 -21.35 -19.90 6.75
CA ALA A 470 -22.79 -19.90 6.96
C ALA A 470 -23.20 -19.95 8.43
N GLU A 471 -22.34 -20.55 9.29
CA GLU A 471 -22.68 -20.79 10.70
C GLU A 471 -21.97 -19.81 11.64
N SER A 472 -20.77 -19.35 11.29
CA SER A 472 -19.96 -18.45 12.12
C SER A 472 -19.78 -17.07 11.52
N GLY A 473 -20.11 -16.85 10.23
CA GLY A 473 -19.76 -15.63 9.51
C GLY A 473 -20.36 -14.35 10.11
N GLU A 474 -21.60 -14.39 10.61
CA GLU A 474 -22.22 -13.23 11.28
C GLU A 474 -21.48 -12.85 12.57
N LYS A 475 -21.11 -13.84 13.39
CA LYS A 475 -20.38 -13.61 14.65
C LYS A 475 -18.95 -13.10 14.37
N CYS A 476 -18.31 -13.66 13.36
CA CYS A 476 -16.99 -13.23 12.91
C CYS A 476 -17.02 -11.78 12.41
N ALA A 477 -17.99 -11.43 11.54
CA ALA A 477 -18.16 -10.07 11.05
C ALA A 477 -18.46 -9.07 12.18
N GLN A 478 -19.25 -9.48 13.18
CA GLN A 478 -19.54 -8.63 14.34
C GLN A 478 -18.28 -8.41 15.20
N ALA A 479 -17.46 -9.45 15.40
CA ALA A 479 -16.22 -9.32 16.17
C ALA A 479 -15.22 -8.39 15.45
N ASP A 480 -15.07 -8.50 14.12
CA ASP A 480 -14.28 -7.58 13.32
C ASP A 480 -14.82 -6.14 13.41
N ALA A 481 -16.15 -5.96 13.33
CA ALA A 481 -16.77 -4.65 13.44
C ALA A 481 -16.45 -3.99 14.79
N TRP A 482 -16.57 -4.71 15.90
CA TRP A 482 -16.23 -4.21 17.23
C TRP A 482 -14.73 -3.88 17.37
N PHE A 483 -13.88 -4.72 16.81
CA PHE A 483 -12.42 -4.49 16.81
C PHE A 483 -12.05 -3.17 16.12
N HIS A 484 -12.61 -2.92 14.94
CA HIS A 484 -12.38 -1.66 14.20
C HIS A 484 -13.06 -0.45 14.86
N GLU A 485 -14.30 -0.62 15.36
CA GLU A 485 -15.05 0.47 16.01
C GLU A 485 -14.33 0.97 17.26
N LEU A 486 -13.88 0.08 18.14
CA LEU A 486 -13.18 0.43 19.37
C LEU A 486 -11.86 1.16 19.04
N CYS A 487 -11.08 0.63 18.10
CA CYS A 487 -9.83 1.24 17.66
C CYS A 487 -10.05 2.68 17.17
N ARG A 488 -10.97 2.85 16.22
CA ARG A 488 -11.28 4.17 15.65
C ARG A 488 -11.81 5.14 16.70
N ALA A 489 -12.75 4.69 17.53
CA ALA A 489 -13.38 5.55 18.53
C ALA A 489 -12.37 6.10 19.54
N LEU A 490 -11.46 5.27 20.07
CA LEU A 490 -10.43 5.72 21.00
C LEU A 490 -9.47 6.70 20.35
N LEU A 491 -8.92 6.37 19.19
CA LEU A 491 -7.95 7.23 18.47
C LEU A 491 -8.55 8.60 18.14
N THR A 492 -9.76 8.64 17.59
CA THR A 492 -10.43 9.92 17.24
C THR A 492 -11.03 10.61 18.47
N GLY A 493 -11.27 9.87 19.55
CA GLY A 493 -11.73 10.37 20.84
C GLY A 493 -10.63 10.98 21.73
N GLY A 494 -9.38 11.00 21.25
CA GLY A 494 -8.26 11.60 21.96
C GLY A 494 -7.54 10.68 22.95
N VAL A 495 -7.70 9.34 22.82
CA VAL A 495 -7.04 8.35 23.66
C VAL A 495 -6.04 7.56 22.82
N ASP A 496 -4.75 7.67 23.13
CA ASP A 496 -3.71 6.80 22.58
C ASP A 496 -3.68 5.49 23.36
N PHE A 497 -3.47 4.37 22.66
CA PHE A 497 -3.43 3.06 23.29
C PHE A 497 -2.54 2.07 22.51
N ASP A 498 -2.11 1.01 23.19
CA ASP A 498 -1.43 -0.11 22.57
C ASP A 498 -2.26 -1.41 22.75
N TYR A 499 -2.19 -2.32 21.78
CA TYR A 499 -2.68 -3.68 21.98
C TYR A 499 -1.67 -4.50 22.80
N ILE A 500 -2.17 -5.38 23.64
CA ILE A 500 -1.39 -6.43 24.31
C ILE A 500 -1.78 -7.76 23.68
N ALA A 501 -0.89 -8.35 22.89
CA ALA A 501 -1.06 -9.69 22.36
C ALA A 501 -0.78 -10.73 23.48
N GLU A 502 -1.73 -11.62 23.73
CA GLU A 502 -1.60 -12.64 24.76
C GLU A 502 -0.41 -13.58 24.50
N SER A 503 -0.10 -13.82 23.23
CA SER A 503 1.06 -14.61 22.79
C SER A 503 2.41 -14.03 23.19
N LEU A 504 2.47 -12.74 23.55
CA LEU A 504 3.68 -12.00 23.89
C LEU A 504 3.79 -11.63 25.38
N VAL A 505 2.76 -11.87 26.20
CA VAL A 505 2.71 -11.47 27.63
C VAL A 505 3.89 -12.01 28.42
N ASP A 506 4.28 -13.26 28.19
CA ASP A 506 5.39 -13.90 28.90
C ASP A 506 6.77 -13.39 28.47
N ASP A 507 6.86 -12.72 27.31
CA ASP A 507 8.10 -12.19 26.74
C ASP A 507 8.33 -10.71 27.06
N MET A 508 7.27 -10.01 27.47
CA MET A 508 7.32 -8.59 27.82
C MET A 508 7.65 -8.38 29.30
N ASN A 509 8.43 -7.34 29.61
CA ASN A 509 8.46 -6.81 30.97
C ASN A 509 7.25 -5.90 31.20
N ILE A 510 6.07 -6.52 31.21
CA ILE A 510 4.79 -5.84 31.21
C ILE A 510 4.58 -4.93 32.45
N SER A 511 5.27 -5.24 33.58
CA SER A 511 5.21 -4.42 34.80
C SER A 511 6.01 -3.11 34.70
N ALA A 512 6.85 -2.97 33.69
CA ALA A 512 7.61 -1.75 33.39
C ALA A 512 6.93 -0.87 32.35
N LEU A 513 5.82 -1.33 31.76
CA LEU A 513 5.07 -0.54 30.77
C LEU A 513 4.24 0.54 31.45
N PRO A 514 4.00 1.69 30.80
CA PRO A 514 3.44 2.88 31.42
C PRO A 514 1.91 2.85 31.57
N TYR A 515 1.26 1.70 31.41
CA TYR A 515 -0.19 1.62 31.40
C TYR A 515 -0.77 1.76 32.81
N ASP A 516 -1.76 2.61 32.95
CA ASP A 516 -2.60 2.76 34.17
C ASP A 516 -4.02 2.21 33.96
N THR A 517 -4.42 2.01 32.69
CA THR A 517 -5.72 1.50 32.27
C THR A 517 -5.56 0.36 31.27
N ILE A 518 -6.24 -0.78 31.52
CA ILE A 518 -6.31 -1.91 30.57
C ILE A 518 -7.77 -2.23 30.28
N ILE A 519 -8.08 -2.40 28.98
CA ILE A 519 -9.41 -2.73 28.49
C ILE A 519 -9.37 -4.15 27.92
N ALA A 520 -10.25 -5.05 28.40
CA ALA A 520 -10.52 -6.35 27.81
C ALA A 520 -11.91 -6.28 27.14
N ALA A 521 -11.94 -6.03 25.83
CA ALA A 521 -13.17 -5.89 25.06
C ALA A 521 -13.47 -7.18 24.28
N GLU A 522 -14.65 -7.78 24.50
CA GLU A 522 -15.11 -9.03 23.86
C GLU A 522 -14.09 -10.19 23.97
N CYS A 523 -13.28 -10.22 25.03
CA CYS A 523 -12.27 -11.25 25.29
C CYS A 523 -12.90 -12.41 26.09
N VAL A 524 -13.57 -13.34 25.42
CA VAL A 524 -14.26 -14.47 26.05
C VAL A 524 -13.30 -15.51 26.62
N THR A 525 -12.17 -15.75 25.92
CA THR A 525 -11.09 -16.64 26.39
C THR A 525 -9.81 -15.85 26.63
N LEU A 526 -9.04 -16.19 27.60
CA LEU A 526 -7.74 -15.59 27.91
C LEU A 526 -6.71 -16.68 28.28
N ARG A 527 -5.43 -16.41 28.04
CA ARG A 527 -4.33 -17.28 28.49
C ARG A 527 -4.18 -17.21 30.02
N PRO A 528 -3.73 -18.30 30.71
CA PRO A 528 -3.45 -18.26 32.14
C PRO A 528 -2.46 -17.16 32.56
N SER A 529 -1.44 -16.86 31.72
CA SER A 529 -0.49 -15.76 31.95
C SER A 529 -1.19 -14.40 31.94
N THR A 530 -2.09 -14.17 30.97
CA THR A 530 -2.88 -12.94 30.85
C THR A 530 -3.84 -12.77 32.04
N ILE A 531 -4.55 -13.81 32.43
CA ILE A 531 -5.45 -13.78 33.60
C ILE A 531 -4.67 -13.38 34.86
N LYS A 532 -3.55 -14.04 35.10
CA LYS A 532 -2.68 -13.74 36.25
C LYS A 532 -2.13 -12.31 36.23
N PHE A 533 -1.78 -11.85 35.03
CA PHE A 533 -1.31 -10.47 34.83
C PHE A 533 -2.42 -9.45 35.15
N LEU A 534 -3.64 -9.64 34.63
CA LEU A 534 -4.76 -8.71 34.80
C LEU A 534 -5.19 -8.63 36.29
N HIS A 535 -5.27 -9.75 37.00
CA HIS A 535 -5.51 -9.75 38.49
C HIS A 535 -4.43 -8.93 39.20
N ARG A 536 -3.15 -9.18 38.91
CA ARG A 536 -2.05 -8.45 39.55
C ARG A 536 -2.10 -6.96 39.22
N PHE A 537 -2.42 -6.60 37.97
CA PHE A 537 -2.55 -5.24 37.54
C PHE A 537 -3.64 -4.49 38.34
N ALA A 538 -4.84 -5.06 38.44
CA ALA A 538 -5.94 -4.48 39.21
C ALA A 538 -5.62 -4.39 40.72
N GLN A 539 -5.04 -5.43 41.31
CA GLN A 539 -4.62 -5.44 42.71
C GLN A 539 -3.54 -4.40 43.04
N ASN A 540 -2.72 -4.02 42.06
CA ASN A 540 -1.71 -2.97 42.19
C ASN A 540 -2.28 -1.56 41.95
N GLY A 541 -3.60 -1.42 41.79
CA GLY A 541 -4.28 -0.13 41.62
C GLY A 541 -4.45 0.32 40.18
N GLY A 542 -4.08 -0.51 39.16
CA GLY A 542 -4.39 -0.28 37.77
C GLY A 542 -5.89 -0.42 37.51
N ARG A 543 -6.43 0.39 36.60
CA ARG A 543 -7.84 0.32 36.21
C ARG A 543 -8.03 -0.76 35.17
N LEU A 544 -8.78 -1.82 35.50
CA LEU A 544 -9.20 -2.87 34.57
C LEU A 544 -10.66 -2.65 34.18
N ILE A 545 -10.91 -2.53 32.86
CA ILE A 545 -12.25 -2.38 32.26
C ILE A 545 -12.54 -3.63 31.43
N ILE A 546 -13.65 -4.30 31.73
CA ILE A 546 -14.18 -5.39 30.90
C ILE A 546 -15.37 -4.83 30.14
N MET A 547 -15.27 -4.82 28.79
CA MET A 547 -16.26 -4.23 27.91
C MET A 547 -16.94 -5.30 27.05
N GLY A 548 -18.27 -5.34 27.07
CA GLY A 548 -19.06 -6.34 26.34
C GLY A 548 -19.12 -7.70 27.03
N THR A 549 -18.88 -8.78 26.29
CA THR A 549 -18.95 -10.15 26.84
C THR A 549 -17.78 -10.43 27.78
N PRO A 550 -18.01 -10.75 29.05
CA PRO A 550 -16.94 -10.96 30.01
C PRO A 550 -16.18 -12.27 29.77
N PRO A 551 -14.88 -12.31 30.16
CA PRO A 551 -14.09 -13.53 30.14
C PRO A 551 -14.75 -14.65 30.98
N SER A 552 -14.81 -15.84 30.38
CA SER A 552 -15.39 -17.04 31.05
C SER A 552 -14.63 -18.32 30.71
N MET A 553 -13.66 -18.21 29.82
CA MET A 553 -12.86 -19.33 29.33
C MET A 553 -11.35 -19.05 29.45
N SER A 554 -10.58 -20.11 29.48
CA SER A 554 -9.14 -20.08 29.32
C SER A 554 -8.73 -21.16 28.31
N LEU A 555 -7.98 -20.79 27.31
CA LEU A 555 -7.55 -21.69 26.21
C LEU A 555 -8.74 -22.46 25.57
N GLY A 556 -9.86 -21.78 25.38
CA GLY A 556 -11.07 -22.35 24.78
C GLY A 556 -11.93 -23.23 25.68
N GLU A 557 -11.63 -23.34 26.99
CA GLU A 557 -12.38 -24.11 27.98
C GLU A 557 -12.88 -23.24 29.15
N PHE A 558 -13.97 -23.60 29.79
CA PHE A 558 -14.50 -22.85 30.93
C PHE A 558 -13.45 -22.69 32.03
N SER A 559 -13.34 -21.49 32.60
CA SER A 559 -12.37 -21.15 33.64
C SER A 559 -12.99 -20.25 34.71
N HIS A 560 -12.99 -20.73 35.96
CA HIS A 560 -13.40 -19.91 37.10
C HIS A 560 -12.47 -18.71 37.32
N ASP A 561 -11.18 -18.87 37.05
CA ASP A 561 -10.19 -17.81 37.22
C ASP A 561 -10.44 -16.68 36.20
N ALA A 562 -10.73 -17.02 34.92
CA ALA A 562 -11.13 -16.04 33.93
C ALA A 562 -12.41 -15.29 34.33
N ALA A 563 -13.44 -16.02 34.76
CA ALA A 563 -14.69 -15.41 35.21
C ALA A 563 -14.53 -14.52 36.46
N SER A 564 -13.56 -14.79 37.31
CA SER A 564 -13.31 -14.02 38.52
C SER A 564 -12.74 -12.62 38.27
N LEU A 565 -12.18 -12.36 37.08
CA LEU A 565 -11.69 -11.04 36.69
C LEU A 565 -12.75 -9.93 36.81
N CYS A 566 -14.04 -10.29 36.62
CA CYS A 566 -15.15 -9.34 36.82
C CYS A 566 -15.24 -8.81 38.28
N THR A 567 -14.63 -9.46 39.22
CA THR A 567 -14.60 -8.95 40.62
C THR A 567 -13.56 -7.86 40.83
N ASP A 568 -12.54 -7.81 39.98
CA ASP A 568 -11.44 -6.88 40.04
C ASP A 568 -11.55 -5.75 38.98
N ALA A 569 -12.62 -5.77 38.18
CA ALA A 569 -12.79 -4.91 37.02
C ALA A 569 -14.07 -4.05 37.05
N GLU A 570 -14.07 -2.94 36.34
CA GLU A 570 -15.28 -2.19 35.99
C GLU A 570 -15.88 -2.85 34.73
N CYS A 571 -17.08 -3.49 34.87
CA CYS A 571 -17.73 -4.16 33.75
C CYS A 571 -18.78 -3.24 33.12
N ILE A 572 -18.66 -3.00 31.80
CA ILE A 572 -19.59 -2.17 31.02
C ILE A 572 -20.07 -2.92 29.77
N PRO A 573 -21.24 -2.59 29.23
CA PRO A 573 -21.62 -3.07 27.91
C PRO A 573 -20.65 -2.58 26.81
N PHE A 574 -20.71 -3.12 25.61
CA PHE A 574 -19.98 -2.57 24.46
C PHE A 574 -20.64 -1.26 24.01
N ASP A 575 -20.32 -0.18 24.71
CA ASP A 575 -20.85 1.18 24.51
C ASP A 575 -19.75 2.22 24.69
N MET A 576 -19.51 3.02 23.64
CA MET A 576 -18.44 4.03 23.64
C MET A 576 -18.71 5.17 24.61
N THR A 577 -19.97 5.50 24.88
CA THR A 577 -20.33 6.59 25.82
C THR A 577 -19.94 6.20 27.24
N GLU A 578 -20.24 4.96 27.66
CA GLU A 578 -19.84 4.44 28.95
C GLU A 578 -18.32 4.30 29.07
N LEU A 579 -17.64 3.85 28.00
CA LEU A 579 -16.18 3.78 27.97
C LEU A 579 -15.53 5.16 28.17
N PHE A 580 -15.97 6.19 27.42
CA PHE A 580 -15.42 7.54 27.54
C PHE A 580 -15.77 8.26 28.86
N ALA A 581 -16.69 7.75 29.66
CA ALA A 581 -16.91 8.20 31.02
C ALA A 581 -15.81 7.69 31.98
N LEU A 582 -15.16 6.58 31.65
CA LEU A 582 -14.10 5.94 32.45
C LEU A 582 -12.70 6.33 31.99
N VAL A 583 -12.46 6.43 30.68
CA VAL A 583 -11.15 6.70 30.09
C VAL A 583 -11.00 8.18 29.77
N ARG A 584 -9.90 8.80 30.25
CA ARG A 584 -9.61 10.21 29.99
C ARG A 584 -8.83 10.35 28.67
N PRO A 585 -9.12 11.41 27.88
CA PRO A 585 -8.33 11.68 26.70
C PRO A 585 -6.91 12.19 27.06
N ASP A 586 -5.89 11.70 26.34
CA ASP A 586 -4.50 12.21 26.45
C ASP A 586 -4.37 13.59 25.81
N VAL A 587 -5.10 13.81 24.71
CA VAL A 587 -5.22 15.08 23.99
C VAL A 587 -6.69 15.30 23.62
N LEU A 588 -7.31 16.33 24.16
CA LEU A 588 -8.70 16.68 23.85
C LEU A 588 -8.74 17.64 22.67
N ILE A 589 -9.29 17.21 21.53
CA ILE A 589 -9.50 18.07 20.36
C ILE A 589 -11.00 18.34 20.20
N GLN A 590 -11.37 19.62 20.16
CA GLN A 590 -12.77 20.07 20.12
C GLN A 590 -13.01 21.05 18.99
N ASN A 591 -14.20 20.97 18.40
CA ASN A 591 -14.73 21.98 17.50
C ASN A 591 -15.06 23.29 18.27
N SER A 592 -15.32 24.36 17.56
CA SER A 592 -15.70 25.68 18.14
C SER A 592 -16.98 25.64 18.99
N ASP A 593 -17.87 24.68 18.79
CA ASP A 593 -19.09 24.48 19.59
C ASP A 593 -18.84 23.66 20.87
N GLY A 594 -17.59 23.21 21.10
CA GLY A 594 -17.19 22.43 22.25
C GLY A 594 -17.39 20.91 22.09
N THR A 595 -17.92 20.44 20.98
CA THR A 595 -18.01 19.01 20.70
C THR A 595 -16.63 18.41 20.38
N ARG A 596 -16.39 17.15 20.75
CA ARG A 596 -15.16 16.44 20.34
C ARG A 596 -15.15 16.24 18.81
N THR A 597 -13.98 16.35 18.22
CA THR A 597 -13.78 15.93 16.82
C THR A 597 -13.83 14.40 16.74
N ASN A 598 -14.22 13.85 15.59
CA ASN A 598 -14.23 12.42 15.29
C ASN A 598 -13.51 12.07 13.97
N ASP A 599 -12.73 13.00 13.47
CA ASP A 599 -12.05 12.97 12.18
C ASP A 599 -10.58 13.44 12.26
N LEU A 600 -10.05 13.59 13.46
CA LEU A 600 -8.65 13.89 13.72
C LEU A 600 -8.00 12.80 14.58
N LEU A 601 -6.77 12.47 14.23
CA LEU A 601 -5.85 11.61 14.99
C LEU A 601 -4.81 12.46 15.68
N PHE A 602 -4.15 11.90 16.68
CA PHE A 602 -2.98 12.52 17.30
C PHE A 602 -1.97 11.46 17.74
N THR A 603 -0.72 11.89 17.91
CA THR A 603 0.27 11.19 18.72
C THR A 603 0.99 12.21 19.61
N ARG A 604 1.36 11.80 20.83
CA ARG A 604 2.15 12.59 21.77
C ARG A 604 3.45 11.86 22.10
N ARG A 605 4.57 12.58 22.06
CA ARG A 605 5.88 12.02 22.36
C ARG A 605 6.64 12.95 23.31
N HIS A 606 7.37 12.35 24.25
CA HIS A 606 8.28 13.07 25.13
C HIS A 606 9.72 12.95 24.62
N CYS A 607 10.39 14.06 24.43
CA CYS A 607 11.78 14.07 23.97
C CYS A 607 12.53 15.34 24.40
N ASP A 608 13.75 15.19 24.93
CA ASP A 608 14.65 16.28 25.36
C ASP A 608 13.97 17.30 26.30
N GLY A 609 13.12 16.82 27.23
CA GLY A 609 12.41 17.66 28.21
C GLY A 609 11.25 18.46 27.64
N CYS A 610 10.83 18.20 26.42
CA CYS A 610 9.64 18.77 25.76
C CYS A 610 8.70 17.67 25.33
N ASP A 611 7.42 17.99 25.22
CA ASP A 611 6.45 17.13 24.54
C ASP A 611 6.23 17.60 23.11
N TRP A 612 5.93 16.65 22.24
CA TRP A 612 5.57 16.89 20.87
C TRP A 612 4.21 16.28 20.57
N ILE A 613 3.37 17.02 19.90
CA ILE A 613 2.07 16.53 19.40
C ILE A 613 2.05 16.66 17.90
N PHE A 614 1.65 15.58 17.23
CA PHE A 614 1.29 15.62 15.82
C PHE A 614 -0.19 15.32 15.69
N VAL A 615 -0.93 16.19 15.00
CA VAL A 615 -2.35 16.02 14.69
C VAL A 615 -2.50 15.80 13.19
N ALA A 616 -3.26 14.77 12.80
CA ALA A 616 -3.50 14.39 11.41
C ALA A 616 -4.98 14.15 11.14
N GLN A 617 -5.39 14.19 9.86
CA GLN A 617 -6.74 13.84 9.45
C GLN A 617 -6.98 12.32 9.57
N ALA A 618 -8.12 11.90 10.13
CA ALA A 618 -8.55 10.52 10.23
C ALA A 618 -9.47 10.09 9.08
N LYS A 619 -9.81 11.00 8.19
CA LYS A 619 -10.67 10.75 7.03
C LYS A 619 -10.15 11.50 5.82
N GLN A 620 -10.08 10.81 4.68
CA GLN A 620 -9.79 11.47 3.42
C GLN A 620 -10.99 12.33 2.98
N PRO A 621 -10.76 13.58 2.55
CA PRO A 621 -11.82 14.40 1.99
C PRO A 621 -12.45 13.75 0.74
N ILE A 622 -13.77 13.60 0.70
CA ILE A 622 -14.49 13.07 -0.47
C ILE A 622 -14.36 14.04 -1.67
N LEU A 623 -14.35 15.34 -1.38
CA LEU A 623 -14.18 16.39 -2.37
C LEU A 623 -12.96 17.24 -1.98
N PRO A 624 -11.75 16.83 -2.39
CA PRO A 624 -10.51 17.48 -1.96
C PRO A 624 -10.40 18.95 -2.39
N HIS A 625 -11.13 19.37 -3.42
CA HIS A 625 -11.15 20.76 -3.90
C HIS A 625 -12.01 21.71 -3.06
N ILE A 626 -12.84 21.18 -2.17
CA ILE A 626 -13.62 22.02 -1.25
C ILE A 626 -12.75 22.30 -0.03
N THR A 627 -12.44 23.58 0.16
CA THR A 627 -11.76 24.02 1.38
C THR A 627 -12.78 24.05 2.52
N ASP A 628 -12.69 23.08 3.43
CA ASP A 628 -13.45 23.05 4.67
C ASP A 628 -12.59 23.65 5.79
N ARG A 629 -12.79 24.95 6.05
CA ARG A 629 -12.03 25.67 7.08
C ARG A 629 -12.83 25.72 8.38
N ARG A 630 -12.23 25.24 9.46
CA ARG A 630 -12.84 25.25 10.79
C ARG A 630 -11.86 25.60 11.89
N SER A 631 -12.36 26.17 12.99
CA SER A 631 -11.58 26.43 14.18
C SER A 631 -11.66 25.24 15.14
N ILE A 632 -10.52 24.81 15.66
CA ILE A 632 -10.40 23.78 16.68
C ILE A 632 -9.63 24.26 17.89
N THR A 633 -9.88 23.60 19.03
CA THR A 633 -9.10 23.76 20.26
C THR A 633 -8.43 22.44 20.61
N VAL A 634 -7.12 22.47 20.79
CA VAL A 634 -6.33 21.34 21.28
C VAL A 634 -5.98 21.59 22.74
N THR A 635 -6.42 20.71 23.64
CA THR A 635 -6.21 20.83 25.09
C THR A 635 -5.39 19.65 25.61
N VAL A 636 -4.38 19.93 26.42
CA VAL A 636 -3.55 18.95 27.12
C VAL A 636 -3.46 19.28 28.61
N ASP A 637 -3.30 18.23 29.42
CA ASP A 637 -2.96 18.41 30.85
C ASP A 637 -1.49 18.83 30.97
N GLY A 638 -1.21 19.76 31.86
CA GLY A 638 0.10 20.40 32.07
C GLY A 638 0.14 21.84 31.61
N MET A 639 1.18 22.54 32.04
CA MET A 639 1.45 23.95 31.72
C MET A 639 2.59 24.02 30.72
N TYR A 640 2.34 24.55 29.52
CA TYR A 640 3.30 24.57 28.40
C TYR A 640 3.27 25.88 27.63
N VAL A 641 4.42 26.25 27.05
CA VAL A 641 4.54 27.22 25.97
C VAL A 641 4.60 26.49 24.66
N PRO A 642 3.54 26.52 23.82
CA PRO A 642 3.49 25.81 22.55
C PRO A 642 4.17 26.58 21.41
N LYS A 643 4.76 25.87 20.46
CA LYS A 643 5.22 26.39 19.15
C LYS A 643 4.76 25.44 18.02
N LEU A 644 4.30 26.03 16.93
CA LEU A 644 3.96 25.29 15.71
C LEU A 644 5.18 25.20 14.79
N PHE A 645 5.52 23.99 14.40
CA PHE A 645 6.55 23.70 13.41
C PHE A 645 5.87 23.50 12.05
N ASP A 646 5.97 24.47 11.18
CA ASP A 646 5.44 24.34 9.81
C ASP A 646 6.24 23.30 9.03
N THR A 647 5.60 22.18 8.77
CA THR A 647 6.22 21.04 8.12
C THR A 647 6.45 21.25 6.61
N LEU A 648 5.70 22.17 5.96
CA LEU A 648 5.89 22.51 4.55
C LEU A 648 7.07 23.46 4.33
N SER A 649 7.16 24.55 5.10
CA SER A 649 8.23 25.53 4.97
C SER A 649 9.48 25.20 5.81
N GLY A 650 9.30 24.50 6.91
CA GLY A 650 10.33 24.28 7.94
C GLY A 650 10.52 25.45 8.90
N ASP A 651 9.60 26.41 8.93
CA ASP A 651 9.62 27.55 9.85
C ASP A 651 8.95 27.21 11.19
N VAL A 652 9.21 28.04 12.21
CA VAL A 652 8.63 27.88 13.54
C VAL A 652 7.79 29.10 13.85
N CYS A 653 6.53 28.87 14.21
CA CYS A 653 5.53 29.92 14.47
C CYS A 653 5.05 29.90 15.92
N GLU A 654 4.67 31.06 16.43
CA GLU A 654 3.97 31.21 17.70
C GLU A 654 2.53 30.68 17.57
N VAL A 655 1.95 30.22 18.68
CA VAL A 655 0.61 29.63 18.75
C VAL A 655 -0.27 30.43 19.67
N SER A 656 -1.49 30.74 19.23
CA SER A 656 -2.50 31.33 20.13
C SER A 656 -2.89 30.30 21.19
N CYS A 657 -2.65 30.64 22.49
CA CYS A 657 -2.86 29.68 23.56
C CYS A 657 -3.12 30.34 24.91
N THR A 658 -3.65 29.56 25.86
CA THR A 658 -3.73 29.86 27.27
C THR A 658 -3.24 28.67 28.08
N ALA A 659 -2.30 28.90 29.00
CA ALA A 659 -1.81 27.89 29.94
C ALA A 659 -2.10 28.38 31.38
N ASN A 660 -3.09 27.75 32.00
CA ASN A 660 -3.50 28.06 33.37
C ASN A 660 -4.23 26.86 34.03
N GLY A 661 -4.25 26.83 35.37
CA GLY A 661 -5.00 25.81 36.10
C GLY A 661 -4.59 24.38 35.79
N GLY A 662 -3.31 24.15 35.44
CA GLY A 662 -2.79 22.81 35.13
C GLY A 662 -3.14 22.32 33.73
N LYS A 663 -3.62 23.19 32.84
CA LYS A 663 -3.98 22.84 31.45
C LYS A 663 -3.46 23.88 30.48
N THR A 664 -3.11 23.42 29.28
CA THR A 664 -2.77 24.27 28.14
C THR A 664 -3.81 24.05 27.03
N LYS A 665 -4.42 25.17 26.59
CA LYS A 665 -5.36 25.22 25.46
C LYS A 665 -4.73 25.97 24.32
N MET A 666 -4.75 25.39 23.12
CA MET A 666 -4.19 25.94 21.88
C MET A 666 -5.29 26.07 20.83
N TYR A 667 -5.28 27.18 20.09
CA TYR A 667 -6.34 27.51 19.12
C TYR A 667 -5.79 27.54 17.72
N PHE A 668 -6.45 26.79 16.82
CA PHE A 668 -6.04 26.65 15.42
C PHE A 668 -7.24 26.79 14.47
N ASP A 669 -7.01 27.40 13.32
CA ASP A 669 -7.87 27.30 12.15
C ASP A 669 -7.23 26.30 11.20
N ILE A 670 -7.95 25.22 10.87
CA ILE A 670 -7.46 24.14 10.00
C ILE A 670 -8.35 23.96 8.79
N CYS A 671 -7.76 23.43 7.72
CA CYS A 671 -8.44 22.94 6.53
C CYS A 671 -8.45 21.40 6.51
N ASN A 672 -9.19 20.83 5.59
CA ASN A 672 -9.39 19.38 5.45
C ASN A 672 -8.16 18.57 5.03
N SER A 673 -7.02 19.20 4.71
CA SER A 673 -5.74 18.53 4.44
C SER A 673 -4.61 18.95 5.37
N ASP A 674 -4.92 19.76 6.40
CA ASP A 674 -3.91 20.23 7.35
C ASP A 674 -3.53 19.15 8.35
N SER A 675 -2.27 19.23 8.78
CA SER A 675 -1.72 18.54 9.94
C SER A 675 -0.94 19.54 10.79
N LEU A 676 -0.82 19.28 12.10
CA LEU A 676 -0.17 20.19 13.05
C LEU A 676 0.97 19.47 13.76
N LEU A 677 2.18 20.02 13.70
CA LEU A 677 3.32 19.55 14.50
C LEU A 677 3.65 20.59 15.57
N ILE A 678 3.34 20.26 16.81
CA ILE A 678 3.37 21.19 17.94
C ILE A 678 4.42 20.75 18.95
N GLN A 679 5.34 21.64 19.31
CA GLN A 679 6.25 21.45 20.44
C GLN A 679 5.65 22.11 21.68
N LEU A 680 5.71 21.42 22.82
CA LEU A 680 5.23 21.88 24.12
C LEU A 680 6.42 21.97 25.09
N THR A 681 6.85 23.20 25.42
CA THR A 681 7.90 23.41 26.39
C THR A 681 7.26 23.64 27.78
N PRO A 682 7.60 22.81 28.80
CA PRO A 682 7.04 22.98 30.14
C PRO A 682 7.31 24.37 30.73
N THR A 683 6.33 24.90 31.49
CA THR A 683 6.47 26.15 32.26
C THR A 683 5.78 26.02 33.61
N ASP A 684 6.33 26.66 34.63
CA ASP A 684 5.71 26.75 35.97
C ASP A 684 4.82 28.01 36.12
N GLU A 685 4.90 28.93 35.18
CA GLU A 685 4.14 30.18 35.19
C GLU A 685 2.96 30.14 34.25
N GLY A 686 1.87 30.86 34.56
CA GLY A 686 0.75 31.08 33.68
C GLY A 686 1.22 31.80 32.40
N TYR A 687 0.79 31.28 31.24
CA TYR A 687 1.18 31.81 29.93
C TYR A 687 -0.06 32.06 29.08
N GLU A 688 -0.10 33.24 28.44
CA GLU A 688 -1.16 33.60 27.50
C GLU A 688 -0.55 34.30 26.30
N HIS A 689 -0.89 33.86 25.12
CA HIS A 689 -0.47 34.47 23.87
C HIS A 689 -1.58 34.37 22.83
N PHE A 690 -1.86 35.46 22.14
CA PHE A 690 -2.76 35.49 20.99
C PHE A 690 -2.06 36.14 19.81
N CYS A 691 -1.94 35.36 18.73
CA CYS A 691 -1.39 35.84 17.48
C CYS A 691 -2.28 36.93 16.88
N GLU A 692 -1.66 37.95 16.31
CA GLU A 692 -2.40 38.99 15.60
C GLU A 692 -3.17 38.39 14.42
N LYS A 693 -4.43 38.78 14.26
CA LYS A 693 -5.21 38.37 13.10
C LYS A 693 -4.59 38.96 11.85
N ARG A 694 -4.31 38.11 10.86
CA ARG A 694 -3.85 38.59 9.56
C ARG A 694 -4.92 39.49 8.94
N GLU A 695 -4.52 40.66 8.44
CA GLU A 695 -5.43 41.54 7.72
C GLU A 695 -5.93 40.84 6.42
N PRO A 696 -7.23 40.97 6.13
CA PRO A 696 -7.78 40.36 4.94
C PRO A 696 -7.25 41.00 3.66
N PHE A 697 -6.95 40.21 2.66
CA PHE A 697 -6.79 40.72 1.30
C PHE A 697 -8.16 41.20 0.79
N GLY A 698 -8.22 42.35 0.15
CA GLY A 698 -9.48 43.06 -0.08
C GLY A 698 -9.81 43.40 -1.51
N GLU A 699 -8.84 43.63 -2.37
CA GLU A 699 -9.07 44.04 -3.76
C GLU A 699 -8.71 42.91 -4.70
N GLU A 700 -9.65 42.46 -5.57
CA GLU A 700 -9.43 41.45 -6.57
C GLU A 700 -8.97 42.08 -7.87
N ILE A 701 -7.82 41.68 -8.39
CA ILE A 701 -7.39 41.99 -9.74
C ILE A 701 -7.96 40.89 -10.66
N ILE A 702 -8.75 41.30 -11.63
CA ILE A 702 -9.39 40.39 -12.56
C ILE A 702 -8.36 39.92 -13.61
N LEU A 703 -7.89 38.71 -13.48
CA LEU A 703 -7.04 38.08 -14.49
C LEU A 703 -7.80 37.88 -15.82
N PRO A 704 -7.13 37.94 -16.99
CA PRO A 704 -7.75 37.60 -18.27
C PRO A 704 -8.38 36.20 -18.25
N SER A 705 -9.50 36.04 -18.94
CA SER A 705 -10.11 34.71 -19.10
C SER A 705 -9.42 33.86 -20.17
N LYS A 706 -8.87 34.54 -21.20
CA LYS A 706 -8.00 33.93 -22.18
C LYS A 706 -6.60 33.77 -21.60
N VAL A 707 -5.96 32.66 -21.86
CA VAL A 707 -4.63 32.33 -21.34
C VAL A 707 -3.83 31.58 -22.39
N ASP A 708 -2.52 31.75 -22.41
CA ASP A 708 -1.64 30.94 -23.26
C ASP A 708 -1.29 29.64 -22.54
N ILE A 709 -1.52 28.49 -23.19
CA ILE A 709 -1.18 27.15 -22.63
C ILE A 709 0.00 26.58 -23.43
N ILE A 710 1.08 26.27 -22.72
CA ILE A 710 2.28 25.65 -23.30
C ILE A 710 2.40 24.23 -22.73
N LEU A 711 2.51 23.26 -23.65
CA LEU A 711 2.72 21.85 -23.30
C LEU A 711 4.21 21.60 -23.09
N ALA A 712 4.57 20.90 -22.02
CA ALA A 712 5.97 20.54 -21.72
C ALA A 712 6.49 19.38 -22.59
N GLU A 713 5.61 18.62 -23.21
CA GLU A 713 5.91 17.52 -24.13
C GLU A 713 4.95 17.58 -25.35
N PRO A 714 5.25 16.88 -26.47
CA PRO A 714 4.34 16.85 -27.62
C PRO A 714 2.93 16.36 -27.26
N ASN A 715 1.90 16.87 -27.96
CA ASN A 715 0.57 16.29 -27.81
C ASN A 715 0.55 14.85 -28.33
N VAL A 716 -0.43 14.08 -27.87
CA VAL A 716 -0.50 12.63 -28.07
C VAL A 716 -1.88 12.20 -28.58
N LEU A 717 -1.88 11.33 -29.59
CA LEU A 717 -3.03 10.52 -29.98
C LEU A 717 -2.79 9.08 -29.53
N LEU A 718 -3.64 8.56 -28.66
CA LEU A 718 -3.60 7.16 -28.20
C LEU A 718 -4.06 6.22 -29.32
N LEU A 719 -3.32 5.14 -29.53
CA LEU A 719 -3.61 4.05 -30.47
C LEU A 719 -3.70 2.73 -29.68
N ASP A 720 -4.86 2.40 -29.19
CA ASP A 720 -5.13 1.21 -28.38
C ASP A 720 -6.11 0.22 -29.05
N ARG A 721 -6.68 0.58 -30.21
CA ARG A 721 -7.63 -0.26 -30.98
C ARG A 721 -7.19 -0.39 -32.42
N ALA A 722 -7.15 -1.64 -32.93
CA ALA A 722 -6.71 -1.95 -34.29
C ALA A 722 -7.41 -3.17 -34.89
N ASP A 723 -7.25 -3.37 -36.18
CA ASP A 723 -7.43 -4.67 -36.82
C ASP A 723 -6.14 -5.48 -36.64
N PHE A 724 -6.21 -6.68 -36.05
CA PHE A 724 -5.06 -7.54 -35.77
C PHE A 724 -5.00 -8.71 -36.73
N TYR A 725 -3.84 -8.91 -37.34
CA TYR A 725 -3.54 -10.01 -38.26
C TYR A 725 -2.44 -10.87 -37.66
N LEU A 726 -2.69 -12.18 -37.52
CA LEU A 726 -1.68 -13.17 -37.18
C LEU A 726 -1.24 -13.89 -38.46
N ASP A 727 0.06 -13.81 -38.79
CA ASP A 727 0.66 -14.39 -39.99
C ASP A 727 -0.12 -14.05 -41.28
N GLY A 728 -0.55 -12.78 -41.37
CA GLY A 728 -1.32 -12.23 -42.48
C GLY A 728 -2.82 -12.55 -42.49
N LYS A 729 -3.34 -13.30 -41.52
CA LYS A 729 -4.76 -13.62 -41.39
C LYS A 729 -5.42 -12.72 -40.33
N LEU A 730 -6.52 -12.06 -40.67
CA LEU A 730 -7.30 -11.27 -39.73
C LEU A 730 -7.86 -12.16 -38.62
N VAL A 731 -7.56 -11.82 -37.36
CA VAL A 731 -8.01 -12.54 -36.15
C VAL A 731 -8.91 -11.71 -35.25
N CYS A 732 -8.66 -10.40 -35.12
CA CYS A 732 -9.51 -9.46 -34.41
C CYS A 732 -9.74 -8.20 -35.27
N LYS A 733 -10.95 -7.66 -35.21
CA LYS A 733 -11.30 -6.45 -35.98
C LYS A 733 -11.68 -5.32 -35.01
N ASN A 734 -10.99 -4.18 -35.14
CA ASN A 734 -11.18 -2.99 -34.33
C ASN A 734 -11.28 -3.32 -32.81
N GLU A 735 -10.39 -4.19 -32.35
CA GLU A 735 -10.37 -4.66 -30.97
C GLU A 735 -9.32 -3.89 -30.14
N GLU A 736 -9.53 -3.85 -28.84
CA GLU A 736 -8.60 -3.26 -27.89
C GLU A 736 -7.34 -4.15 -27.73
N MET A 737 -6.21 -3.49 -27.49
CA MET A 737 -4.86 -4.09 -27.53
C MET A 737 -4.70 -5.33 -26.63
N LEU A 738 -5.05 -5.22 -25.33
CA LEU A 738 -4.86 -6.34 -24.39
C LEU A 738 -5.84 -7.49 -24.65
N ARG A 739 -7.02 -7.17 -25.16
CA ARG A 739 -8.02 -8.18 -25.55
C ARG A 739 -7.58 -8.93 -26.77
N ALA A 740 -7.03 -8.22 -27.76
CA ALA A 740 -6.47 -8.82 -28.98
C ALA A 740 -5.22 -9.66 -28.68
N ASP A 741 -4.32 -9.19 -27.83
CA ASP A 741 -3.14 -9.95 -27.37
C ASP A 741 -3.56 -11.29 -26.75
N ASN A 742 -4.52 -11.27 -25.81
CA ASN A 742 -5.04 -12.50 -25.19
C ASN A 742 -5.73 -13.43 -26.19
N ALA A 743 -6.45 -12.90 -27.19
CA ALA A 743 -7.07 -13.72 -28.23
C ALA A 743 -6.04 -14.39 -29.15
N ILE A 744 -4.97 -13.67 -29.51
CA ILE A 744 -3.85 -14.21 -30.30
C ILE A 744 -3.13 -15.32 -29.51
N ARG A 745 -2.84 -15.08 -28.22
CA ARG A 745 -2.21 -16.08 -27.34
C ARG A 745 -3.07 -17.36 -27.23
N GLU A 746 -4.37 -17.22 -27.11
CA GLU A 746 -5.29 -18.35 -27.05
C GLU A 746 -5.26 -19.16 -28.36
N ILE A 747 -5.18 -18.51 -29.54
CA ILE A 747 -5.03 -19.18 -30.86
C ILE A 747 -3.72 -19.96 -30.93
N LEU A 748 -2.63 -19.41 -30.38
CA LEU A 748 -1.30 -20.01 -30.40
C LEU A 748 -1.06 -21.03 -29.28
N GLY A 749 -1.98 -21.13 -28.31
CA GLY A 749 -1.82 -21.99 -27.13
C GLY A 749 -0.80 -21.42 -26.11
N PHE A 750 -0.54 -20.12 -26.16
CA PHE A 750 0.31 -19.43 -25.19
C PHE A 750 -0.48 -19.04 -23.94
N ASP A 751 0.21 -18.94 -22.80
CA ASP A 751 -0.39 -18.39 -21.58
C ASP A 751 -0.83 -16.94 -21.80
N LYS A 752 -1.98 -16.58 -21.22
CA LYS A 752 -2.46 -15.19 -21.22
C LYS A 752 -1.51 -14.32 -20.42
N ARG A 753 -1.38 -13.06 -20.84
CA ARG A 753 -0.59 -12.08 -20.10
C ARG A 753 -1.27 -11.77 -18.78
N GLU A 754 -0.54 -12.04 -17.73
CA GLU A 754 -0.89 -11.70 -16.33
C GLU A 754 0.40 -11.41 -15.58
N THR A 755 0.29 -10.92 -14.35
CA THR A 755 1.46 -10.67 -13.48
C THR A 755 2.08 -11.96 -12.91
N LYS A 756 1.48 -13.12 -13.17
CA LYS A 756 1.90 -14.42 -12.64
C LYS A 756 2.56 -15.29 -13.70
N VAL A 757 3.31 -14.69 -14.63
CA VAL A 757 4.06 -15.47 -15.63
C VAL A 757 5.48 -15.80 -15.14
N VAL A 758 6.10 -16.78 -15.78
CA VAL A 758 7.49 -17.16 -15.47
C VAL A 758 8.46 -16.01 -15.78
N GLN A 759 9.52 -15.88 -14.98
CA GLN A 759 10.55 -14.87 -15.22
C GLN A 759 11.33 -15.17 -16.52
N PRO A 760 11.75 -14.11 -17.25
CA PRO A 760 12.59 -14.28 -18.43
C PRO A 760 13.88 -15.05 -18.18
N TRP A 761 14.53 -14.87 -17.04
CA TRP A 761 15.76 -15.58 -16.68
C TRP A 761 15.57 -17.10 -16.49
N ALA A 762 14.37 -17.54 -16.09
CA ALA A 762 14.10 -18.93 -15.74
C ALA A 762 13.78 -19.83 -16.93
N VAL A 763 13.57 -19.25 -18.12
CA VAL A 763 13.21 -19.98 -19.34
C VAL A 763 14.16 -19.61 -20.45
N ALA A 764 14.63 -20.59 -21.22
CA ALA A 764 15.42 -20.34 -22.41
C ALA A 764 14.66 -19.43 -23.39
N GLY A 765 15.40 -18.60 -24.16
CA GLY A 765 14.81 -17.72 -25.15
C GLY A 765 13.94 -18.49 -26.11
N GLU A 766 12.65 -18.16 -26.16
CA GLU A 766 11.70 -18.76 -27.10
C GLU A 766 11.71 -18.00 -28.42
N PRO A 767 11.56 -18.68 -29.57
CA PRO A 767 11.57 -18.03 -30.87
C PRO A 767 10.33 -17.15 -31.06
N GLU A 768 10.52 -16.03 -31.77
CA GLU A 768 9.45 -15.15 -32.24
C GLU A 768 9.04 -15.63 -33.66
N ASP A 769 8.39 -16.80 -33.76
CA ASP A 769 8.14 -17.48 -35.05
C ASP A 769 6.89 -16.96 -35.77
N HIS A 770 6.12 -16.11 -35.17
CA HIS A 770 4.92 -15.52 -35.69
C HIS A 770 5.09 -14.03 -35.98
N THR A 771 4.20 -13.47 -36.79
CA THR A 771 4.14 -12.03 -37.05
C THR A 771 2.74 -11.54 -36.72
N VAL A 772 2.65 -10.53 -35.86
CA VAL A 772 1.42 -9.80 -35.61
C VAL A 772 1.48 -8.45 -36.30
N THR A 773 0.50 -8.18 -37.16
CA THR A 773 0.33 -6.86 -37.81
C THR A 773 -0.90 -6.17 -37.22
N MET A 774 -0.68 -4.98 -36.67
CA MET A 774 -1.72 -4.08 -36.17
C MET A 774 -2.00 -3.02 -37.24
N ARG A 775 -3.25 -2.94 -37.68
CA ARG A 775 -3.68 -1.93 -38.66
C ARG A 775 -4.60 -0.92 -38.00
N PHE A 776 -4.09 0.28 -37.77
CA PHE A 776 -4.83 1.38 -37.18
C PHE A 776 -5.47 2.26 -38.26
N SER A 777 -6.67 2.72 -37.96
CA SER A 777 -7.43 3.68 -38.75
C SER A 777 -7.26 5.06 -38.08
N VAL A 778 -6.44 5.93 -38.67
CA VAL A 778 -6.13 7.27 -38.15
C VAL A 778 -6.88 8.31 -38.96
N LEU A 779 -7.86 8.98 -38.35
CA LEU A 779 -8.59 10.08 -38.98
C LEU A 779 -7.92 11.42 -38.64
N SER A 780 -7.71 12.28 -39.62
CA SER A 780 -7.13 13.60 -39.42
C SER A 780 -7.86 14.66 -40.27
N ASP A 781 -8.17 15.80 -39.68
CA ASP A 781 -8.75 16.96 -40.39
C ASP A 781 -7.68 17.78 -41.12
N ILE A 782 -6.41 17.60 -40.73
CA ILE A 782 -5.26 18.37 -41.22
C ILE A 782 -4.16 17.48 -41.80
N CYS A 783 -3.19 18.09 -42.46
CA CYS A 783 -1.92 17.43 -42.82
C CYS A 783 -0.88 17.73 -41.76
N CYS A 784 -0.22 16.68 -41.22
CA CYS A 784 0.87 16.81 -40.24
C CYS A 784 2.16 16.23 -40.81
N ASN A 785 3.23 17.04 -40.85
CA ASN A 785 4.52 16.64 -41.45
C ASN A 785 5.57 16.18 -40.42
N ASP A 786 5.48 16.69 -39.20
CA ASP A 786 6.43 16.38 -38.12
C ASP A 786 5.71 15.58 -37.02
N VAL A 787 5.60 14.29 -37.28
CA VAL A 787 4.92 13.34 -36.37
C VAL A 787 5.79 12.12 -36.09
N HIS A 788 5.71 11.63 -34.87
CA HIS A 788 6.46 10.46 -34.43
C HIS A 788 5.51 9.38 -33.90
N ILE A 789 5.89 8.13 -34.09
CA ILE A 789 5.25 7.00 -33.40
C ILE A 789 6.07 6.62 -32.18
N ALA A 790 5.42 6.47 -31.04
CA ALA A 790 6.02 5.95 -29.81
C ALA A 790 5.42 4.58 -29.49
N LEU A 791 6.27 3.58 -29.30
CA LEU A 791 5.84 2.21 -29.04
C LEU A 791 6.93 1.37 -28.37
N GLU A 792 6.51 0.34 -27.67
CA GLU A 792 7.41 -0.75 -27.25
C GLU A 792 7.77 -1.63 -28.45
N ASN A 793 8.88 -2.35 -28.37
CA ASN A 793 9.41 -3.17 -29.47
C ASN A 793 9.70 -2.39 -30.78
N GLY A 794 9.74 -1.06 -30.73
CA GLY A 794 9.91 -0.21 -31.90
C GLY A 794 11.18 -0.45 -32.72
N ALA A 795 12.24 -1.00 -32.11
CA ALA A 795 13.47 -1.39 -32.79
C ALA A 795 13.26 -2.59 -33.74
N LYS A 796 12.34 -3.51 -33.41
CA LYS A 796 12.01 -4.71 -34.20
C LYS A 796 10.82 -4.50 -35.15
N ALA A 797 10.03 -3.45 -34.94
CA ALA A 797 8.80 -3.21 -35.66
C ALA A 797 9.03 -2.74 -37.11
N GLU A 798 8.30 -3.31 -38.07
CA GLU A 798 8.12 -2.78 -39.41
C GLU A 798 6.89 -1.87 -39.42
N ILE A 799 7.08 -0.61 -39.77
CA ILE A 799 6.04 0.44 -39.68
C ILE A 799 5.83 1.08 -41.06
N SER A 800 4.58 1.22 -41.45
CA SER A 800 4.23 1.98 -42.66
C SER A 800 2.97 2.85 -42.43
N LEU A 801 2.95 4.04 -43.05
CA LEU A 801 1.80 4.94 -43.07
C LEU A 801 1.36 5.15 -44.51
N ASN A 802 0.10 4.78 -44.81
CA ASN A 802 -0.45 4.85 -46.19
C ASN A 802 0.42 4.09 -47.22
N GLY A 803 1.05 2.98 -46.81
CA GLY A 803 1.93 2.18 -47.65
C GLY A 803 3.34 2.74 -47.82
N ILE A 804 3.69 3.85 -47.17
CA ILE A 804 5.04 4.44 -47.15
C ILE A 804 5.74 3.96 -45.87
N ALA A 805 6.90 3.28 -46.04
CA ALA A 805 7.66 2.80 -44.88
C ALA A 805 8.18 3.96 -44.04
N ALA A 806 8.08 3.83 -42.73
CA ALA A 806 8.64 4.78 -41.79
C ALA A 806 10.15 4.57 -41.62
N ASP A 807 10.88 5.62 -41.25
CA ASP A 807 12.30 5.54 -40.92
C ASP A 807 12.48 4.64 -39.67
N LYS A 808 13.55 3.82 -39.69
CA LYS A 808 13.90 2.94 -38.58
C LYS A 808 14.71 3.61 -37.47
N THR A 809 15.11 4.86 -37.67
CA THR A 809 15.92 5.63 -36.71
C THR A 809 15.13 5.88 -35.43
N ILE A 810 15.67 5.44 -34.30
CA ILE A 810 15.15 5.79 -32.98
C ILE A 810 15.62 7.20 -32.64
N CYS A 811 14.66 8.11 -32.39
CA CYS A 811 14.94 9.53 -32.13
C CYS A 811 14.91 9.87 -30.62
N GLY A 812 14.45 8.96 -29.78
CA GLY A 812 14.30 9.15 -28.35
C GLY A 812 13.27 8.20 -27.74
N TYR A 813 12.60 8.64 -26.68
CA TYR A 813 11.55 7.86 -26.02
C TYR A 813 10.40 8.77 -25.56
N TYR A 814 9.24 8.18 -25.28
CA TYR A 814 8.08 8.83 -24.72
C TYR A 814 7.80 8.27 -23.32
N VAL A 815 7.91 9.11 -22.30
CA VAL A 815 7.69 8.79 -20.88
C VAL A 815 8.67 7.76 -20.29
N ASP A 816 8.84 6.61 -20.94
CA ASP A 816 9.72 5.53 -20.50
C ASP A 816 10.71 5.15 -21.62
N LYS A 817 11.95 4.82 -21.26
CA LYS A 817 13.03 4.48 -22.22
C LYS A 817 12.69 3.29 -23.12
N ASN A 818 11.76 2.42 -22.71
CA ASN A 818 11.31 1.29 -23.53
C ASN A 818 10.20 1.66 -24.53
N ILE A 819 9.57 2.82 -24.40
CA ILE A 819 8.60 3.36 -25.37
C ILE A 819 9.36 4.25 -26.36
N VAL A 820 10.06 3.64 -27.29
CA VAL A 820 10.94 4.36 -28.22
C VAL A 820 10.16 5.14 -29.27
N THR A 821 10.70 6.27 -29.72
CA THR A 821 10.10 7.12 -30.75
C THR A 821 10.80 6.99 -32.10
N ARG A 822 10.01 6.94 -33.19
CA ARG A 822 10.46 6.89 -34.57
C ARG A 822 9.69 7.89 -35.44
N PRO A 823 10.31 8.54 -36.43
CA PRO A 823 9.62 9.44 -37.36
C PRO A 823 8.57 8.68 -38.19
N LEU A 824 7.41 9.28 -38.43
CA LEU A 824 6.40 8.79 -39.35
C LEU A 824 6.43 9.59 -40.65
N PRO A 825 6.05 8.98 -41.78
CA PRO A 825 5.66 9.76 -42.98
C PRO A 825 4.53 10.74 -42.66
N PRO A 826 4.36 11.81 -43.45
CA PRO A 826 3.32 12.80 -43.22
C PRO A 826 1.91 12.18 -43.15
N ILE A 827 1.14 12.57 -42.13
CA ILE A 827 -0.28 12.27 -42.02
C ILE A 827 -1.04 13.22 -42.97
N LYS A 828 -1.95 12.66 -43.76
CA LYS A 828 -2.79 13.43 -44.72
C LYS A 828 -4.13 13.75 -44.07
N SER A 829 -4.75 14.86 -44.51
CA SER A 829 -6.16 15.11 -44.17
C SER A 829 -7.03 13.99 -44.73
N GLY A 830 -8.02 13.55 -43.94
CA GLY A 830 -8.88 12.42 -44.20
C GLY A 830 -8.40 11.14 -43.51
N GLN A 831 -8.75 10.01 -44.10
CA GLN A 831 -8.45 8.68 -43.57
C GLN A 831 -6.99 8.28 -43.88
N ASN A 832 -6.26 7.87 -42.86
CA ASN A 832 -4.91 7.30 -42.96
C ASN A 832 -4.91 5.86 -42.37
N THR A 833 -4.04 5.04 -42.97
CA THR A 833 -3.82 3.66 -42.49
C THR A 833 -2.40 3.53 -42.00
N LEU A 834 -2.25 3.27 -40.69
CA LEU A 834 -0.97 2.97 -40.05
C LEU A 834 -0.88 1.48 -39.82
N GLU A 835 0.14 0.82 -40.34
CA GLU A 835 0.42 -0.59 -40.17
C GLU A 835 1.71 -0.74 -39.35
N ILE A 836 1.64 -1.56 -38.30
CA ILE A 836 2.77 -1.91 -37.44
C ILE A 836 2.84 -3.44 -37.37
N SER A 837 3.92 -4.02 -37.86
CA SER A 837 4.17 -5.45 -37.80
C SER A 837 5.31 -5.75 -36.85
N VAL A 838 5.09 -6.65 -35.90
CA VAL A 838 6.09 -7.05 -34.91
C VAL A 838 6.29 -8.57 -34.97
N PRO A 839 7.53 -9.08 -34.79
CA PRO A 839 7.76 -10.48 -34.49
C PRO A 839 7.03 -10.84 -33.19
N PHE A 840 6.38 -11.99 -33.15
CA PHE A 840 5.55 -12.39 -32.00
C PHE A 840 5.89 -13.79 -31.51
N GLY A 841 6.13 -13.88 -30.22
CA GLY A 841 6.38 -15.09 -29.44
C GLY A 841 5.78 -14.99 -28.06
N VAL A 842 6.02 -15.98 -27.21
CA VAL A 842 5.48 -16.04 -25.83
C VAL A 842 5.80 -14.78 -25.03
N ARG A 843 6.98 -14.19 -25.25
CA ARG A 843 7.46 -12.99 -24.52
C ARG A 843 7.18 -11.67 -25.21
N THR A 844 6.56 -11.67 -26.37
CA THR A 844 6.22 -10.42 -27.05
C THR A 844 4.94 -9.86 -26.46
N ASP A 845 4.99 -8.63 -26.00
CA ASP A 845 3.85 -7.88 -25.47
C ASP A 845 3.31 -6.95 -26.54
N LEU A 846 2.01 -7.04 -26.87
CA LEU A 846 1.32 -6.02 -27.64
C LEU A 846 0.87 -4.92 -26.68
N GLU A 847 1.31 -3.70 -26.93
CA GLU A 847 1.09 -2.54 -26.08
C GLU A 847 0.53 -1.37 -26.86
N ASN A 848 -0.16 -0.47 -26.15
CA ASN A 848 -0.64 0.78 -26.76
C ASN A 848 0.49 1.53 -27.46
N CYS A 849 0.18 2.10 -28.61
CA CYS A 849 1.06 2.96 -29.37
C CYS A 849 0.57 4.41 -29.28
N PHE A 850 1.44 5.36 -29.60
CA PHE A 850 1.12 6.78 -29.46
C PHE A 850 1.64 7.56 -30.68
N ILE A 851 0.81 8.37 -31.34
CA ILE A 851 1.29 9.36 -32.30
C ILE A 851 1.55 10.66 -31.54
N LEU A 852 2.76 11.17 -31.67
CA LEU A 852 3.23 12.39 -31.01
C LEU A 852 3.44 13.49 -32.04
N GLY A 853 3.06 14.71 -31.73
CA GLY A 853 3.27 15.86 -32.63
C GLY A 853 2.63 17.15 -32.17
N ASP A 854 2.73 18.14 -33.03
CA ASP A 854 2.20 19.49 -32.80
C ASP A 854 0.83 19.66 -33.47
N PHE A 855 -0.19 18.97 -32.90
CA PHE A 855 -1.56 18.96 -33.40
C PHE A 855 -2.56 19.03 -32.24
N GLY A 856 -3.82 19.34 -32.55
CA GLY A 856 -4.94 19.12 -31.64
C GLY A 856 -5.51 17.72 -31.82
N CYS A 857 -6.21 17.20 -30.81
CA CYS A 857 -6.90 15.93 -30.85
C CYS A 857 -8.33 16.07 -30.30
N GLU A 858 -9.28 15.37 -30.90
CA GLU A 858 -10.64 15.28 -30.39
C GLU A 858 -10.97 13.84 -30.06
N CYS A 859 -11.66 13.64 -28.95
CA CYS A 859 -12.19 12.35 -28.51
C CYS A 859 -13.67 12.51 -28.16
N VAL A 860 -14.56 11.79 -28.86
CA VAL A 860 -16.02 11.79 -28.61
C VAL A 860 -16.52 10.36 -28.61
N GLY A 861 -16.91 9.85 -27.44
CA GLY A 861 -17.26 8.45 -27.26
C GLY A 861 -16.07 7.53 -27.56
N ASP A 862 -16.18 6.71 -28.60
CA ASP A 862 -15.10 5.82 -29.08
C ASP A 862 -14.39 6.33 -30.35
N HIS A 863 -14.69 7.55 -30.80
CA HIS A 863 -14.11 8.18 -31.98
C HIS A 863 -13.02 9.15 -31.60
N ILE A 864 -11.86 8.98 -32.18
CA ILE A 864 -10.68 9.85 -31.99
C ILE A 864 -10.21 10.38 -33.35
N ARG A 865 -9.77 11.64 -33.40
CA ARG A 865 -9.20 12.24 -34.59
C ARG A 865 -8.16 13.32 -34.28
N ILE A 866 -7.25 13.52 -35.21
CA ILE A 866 -6.31 14.65 -35.19
C ILE A 866 -7.02 15.88 -35.77
N THR A 867 -6.88 17.03 -35.10
CA THR A 867 -7.45 18.33 -35.50
C THR A 867 -6.38 19.41 -35.51
N GLU A 868 -6.75 20.60 -35.95
CA GLU A 868 -5.90 21.77 -35.72
C GLU A 868 -5.74 22.03 -34.21
N LYS A 869 -4.60 22.60 -33.85
CA LYS A 869 -4.42 23.11 -32.49
C LYS A 869 -5.48 24.17 -32.17
N PRO A 870 -6.00 24.22 -30.96
CA PRO A 870 -6.85 25.33 -30.56
C PRO A 870 -6.14 26.67 -30.76
N ALA A 871 -6.81 27.59 -31.45
CA ALA A 871 -6.26 28.95 -31.69
C ALA A 871 -6.29 29.82 -30.44
N GLU A 872 -7.15 29.47 -29.48
CA GLU A 872 -7.33 30.19 -28.23
C GLU A 872 -7.52 29.19 -27.09
N HIS A 873 -6.94 29.47 -25.93
CA HIS A 873 -7.13 28.68 -24.73
C HIS A 873 -7.81 29.50 -23.64
N TYR A 874 -8.53 28.80 -22.80
CA TYR A 874 -9.24 29.32 -21.63
C TYR A 874 -9.01 28.42 -20.42
N TYR A 875 -9.22 28.94 -19.20
CA TYR A 875 -9.25 28.08 -18.03
C TYR A 875 -10.45 27.12 -18.15
N GLY A 876 -10.20 25.86 -17.79
CA GLY A 876 -11.12 24.73 -17.96
C GLY A 876 -10.36 23.46 -18.27
N SER A 877 -11.09 22.39 -18.56
CA SER A 877 -10.50 21.12 -18.93
C SER A 877 -9.87 21.17 -20.31
N VAL A 878 -8.59 20.80 -20.39
CA VAL A 878 -7.88 20.69 -21.68
C VAL A 878 -8.25 19.41 -22.44
N VAL A 879 -8.87 18.44 -21.77
CA VAL A 879 -9.36 17.18 -22.38
C VAL A 879 -10.32 17.47 -23.54
N HIS A 880 -11.25 18.39 -23.31
CA HIS A 880 -12.19 18.86 -24.34
C HIS A 880 -11.64 20.02 -25.18
N GLY A 881 -10.48 20.53 -24.81
CA GLY A 881 -9.78 21.64 -25.46
C GLY A 881 -8.63 21.20 -26.39
N GLY A 882 -8.68 20.02 -26.97
CA GLY A 882 -7.71 19.55 -27.95
C GLY A 882 -6.61 18.62 -27.42
N TYR A 883 -6.65 18.22 -26.12
CA TYR A 883 -5.60 17.42 -25.48
C TYR A 883 -6.14 16.24 -24.64
N PRO A 884 -6.99 15.35 -25.22
CA PRO A 884 -7.73 14.32 -24.47
C PRO A 884 -6.86 13.26 -23.81
N PHE A 885 -5.69 12.96 -24.37
CA PHE A 885 -4.79 11.90 -23.87
C PHE A 885 -3.49 12.47 -23.30
N TYR A 886 -3.37 13.78 -23.21
CA TYR A 886 -2.17 14.44 -22.71
C TYR A 886 -2.06 14.27 -21.18
N GLY A 887 -0.88 13.88 -20.70
CA GLY A 887 -0.62 13.65 -19.27
C GLY A 887 0.60 14.38 -18.73
N GLY A 888 1.28 15.19 -19.56
CA GLY A 888 2.46 15.99 -19.19
C GLY A 888 2.12 17.27 -18.42
N ASN A 889 3.12 18.11 -18.18
CA ASN A 889 2.94 19.39 -17.50
C ASN A 889 2.41 20.47 -18.44
N LEU A 890 1.60 21.38 -17.90
CA LEU A 890 0.99 22.50 -18.61
C LEU A 890 1.40 23.82 -17.97
N GLU A 891 1.96 24.75 -18.75
CA GLU A 891 2.21 26.11 -18.29
C GLU A 891 1.11 27.06 -18.81
N TYR A 892 0.41 27.71 -17.89
CA TYR A 892 -0.60 28.74 -18.14
C TYR A 892 0.02 30.11 -17.97
N ARG A 893 0.18 30.89 -19.03
CA ARG A 893 0.79 32.24 -19.02
C ARG A 893 -0.25 33.33 -19.14
N THR A 894 -0.18 34.30 -18.23
CA THR A 894 -1.02 35.51 -18.23
C THR A 894 -0.22 36.69 -17.68
N GLU A 895 -0.85 37.87 -17.57
CA GLU A 895 -0.25 39.08 -17.02
C GLU A 895 -1.20 39.75 -16.05
N PHE A 896 -0.65 40.48 -15.10
CA PHE A 896 -1.40 41.39 -14.20
C PHE A 896 -0.60 42.67 -13.98
N GLU A 897 -1.29 43.74 -13.53
CA GLU A 897 -0.68 45.04 -13.23
C GLU A 897 -0.95 45.49 -11.78
N LEU A 898 0.08 45.99 -11.15
CA LEU A 898 -0.01 46.64 -9.82
C LEU A 898 0.29 48.12 -9.91
N ASP A 899 -0.62 48.96 -9.40
CA ASP A 899 -0.39 50.43 -9.30
C ASP A 899 0.71 50.77 -8.31
N THR A 900 0.86 49.95 -7.26
CA THR A 900 1.85 50.15 -6.20
C THR A 900 2.40 48.81 -5.73
N ALA A 901 3.64 48.83 -5.20
CA ALA A 901 4.22 47.63 -4.60
C ALA A 901 3.33 47.10 -3.47
N SER A 902 2.99 45.79 -3.53
CA SER A 902 1.98 45.21 -2.63
C SER A 902 2.25 43.74 -2.34
N ASP A 903 1.73 43.25 -1.21
CA ASP A 903 1.59 41.84 -0.99
C ASP A 903 0.35 41.33 -1.78
N ILE A 904 0.49 40.19 -2.45
CA ILE A 904 -0.60 39.58 -3.21
C ILE A 904 -0.92 38.20 -2.67
N ARG A 905 -2.18 37.75 -2.89
CA ARG A 905 -2.62 36.40 -2.67
C ARG A 905 -3.18 35.81 -3.97
N LEU A 906 -2.63 34.69 -4.35
CA LEU A 906 -3.06 33.89 -5.48
C LEU A 906 -3.82 32.66 -4.99
N ALA A 907 -4.95 32.34 -5.63
CA ALA A 907 -5.73 31.15 -5.34
C ALA A 907 -6.05 30.36 -6.60
N VAL A 908 -5.76 29.05 -6.60
CA VAL A 908 -6.11 28.10 -7.66
C VAL A 908 -6.96 27.00 -7.04
N SER A 909 -8.25 27.26 -6.89
CA SER A 909 -9.16 26.45 -6.06
C SER A 909 -9.61 25.14 -6.70
N LEU A 910 -9.48 24.98 -8.02
CA LEU A 910 -9.91 23.77 -8.76
C LEU A 910 -8.99 23.49 -9.94
N TYR A 911 -8.33 22.35 -9.90
CA TYR A 911 -7.47 21.85 -10.98
C TYR A 911 -7.51 20.31 -11.03
N GLY A 912 -7.37 19.76 -12.25
CA GLY A 912 -7.13 18.35 -12.50
C GLY A 912 -5.65 18.17 -12.82
N GLY A 913 -4.90 17.61 -11.88
CA GLY A 913 -3.45 17.45 -11.92
C GLY A 913 -2.92 17.27 -10.51
N THR A 914 -1.62 17.23 -10.33
CA THR A 914 -0.98 16.90 -9.06
C THR A 914 -0.83 18.12 -8.14
N PHE A 915 -0.24 19.21 -8.67
CA PHE A 915 -0.09 20.49 -7.96
C PHE A 915 0.24 21.61 -8.95
N VAL A 916 0.26 22.84 -8.47
CA VAL A 916 0.53 24.04 -9.29
C VAL A 916 1.75 24.78 -8.72
N LYS A 917 2.78 24.97 -9.54
CA LYS A 917 3.91 25.88 -9.25
C LYS A 917 3.58 27.25 -9.82
N VAL A 918 3.89 28.31 -9.08
CA VAL A 918 3.63 29.70 -9.48
C VAL A 918 4.94 30.43 -9.74
N LEU A 919 5.02 31.10 -10.88
CA LEU A 919 6.14 31.98 -11.23
C LEU A 919 5.62 33.40 -11.49
N ILE A 920 6.37 34.42 -11.03
CA ILE A 920 6.17 35.83 -11.36
C ILE A 920 7.46 36.34 -12.01
N ASP A 921 7.36 36.92 -13.19
CA ASP A 921 8.48 37.42 -14.00
C ASP A 921 9.55 36.33 -14.26
N GLY A 922 9.10 35.08 -14.35
CA GLY A 922 9.96 33.92 -14.58
C GLY A 922 10.62 33.31 -13.33
N GLU A 923 10.49 33.96 -12.19
CA GLU A 923 11.02 33.46 -10.91
C GLU A 923 9.98 32.67 -10.12
N GLU A 924 10.35 31.52 -9.58
CA GLU A 924 9.47 30.69 -8.75
C GLU A 924 9.16 31.42 -7.43
N VAL A 925 7.88 31.63 -7.14
CA VAL A 925 7.41 32.28 -5.90
C VAL A 925 6.73 31.33 -4.92
N GLY A 926 6.40 30.10 -5.34
CA GLY A 926 5.88 29.05 -4.45
C GLY A 926 4.97 28.06 -5.14
N ASN A 927 4.39 27.17 -4.33
CA ASN A 927 3.57 26.04 -4.77
C ASN A 927 2.17 26.08 -4.16
N ILE A 928 1.16 25.66 -4.93
CA ILE A 928 -0.23 25.47 -4.50
C ILE A 928 -0.57 23.99 -4.67
N ALA A 929 -0.53 23.23 -3.58
CA ALA A 929 -0.75 21.78 -3.57
C ALA A 929 -1.91 21.34 -2.67
N PHE A 930 -2.16 22.08 -1.58
CA PHE A 930 -3.10 21.70 -0.53
C PHE A 930 -4.10 22.81 -0.22
N ALA A 931 -5.26 22.46 0.36
CA ALA A 931 -6.19 23.47 0.87
C ALA A 931 -5.47 24.40 1.86
N PRO A 932 -5.77 25.71 1.84
CA PRO A 932 -6.86 26.39 1.11
C PRO A 932 -6.59 26.70 -0.37
N TYR A 933 -5.55 26.10 -0.98
CA TYR A 933 -5.14 26.33 -2.38
C TYR A 933 -4.77 27.79 -2.67
N GLU A 934 -4.11 28.41 -1.72
CA GLU A 934 -3.70 29.81 -1.74
C GLU A 934 -2.19 29.95 -1.56
N LEU A 935 -1.60 30.95 -2.24
CA LEU A 935 -0.21 31.35 -2.06
C LEU A 935 -0.15 32.85 -1.80
N THR A 936 0.53 33.26 -0.74
CA THR A 936 0.81 34.67 -0.45
C THR A 936 2.23 35.01 -0.89
N VAL A 937 2.37 36.05 -1.69
CA VAL A 937 3.67 36.57 -2.15
C VAL A 937 3.81 37.97 -1.66
N SER A 938 4.87 38.25 -0.91
CA SER A 938 5.10 39.59 -0.30
C SER A 938 5.99 40.44 -1.19
N GLY A 939 5.70 41.77 -1.19
CA GLY A 939 6.57 42.79 -1.77
C GLY A 939 6.67 42.78 -3.28
N VAL A 940 5.64 42.34 -4.01
CA VAL A 940 5.60 42.43 -5.49
C VAL A 940 5.61 43.88 -5.91
N GLY A 941 6.51 44.26 -6.84
CA GLY A 941 6.71 45.67 -7.27
C GLY A 941 5.48 46.29 -7.95
N ALA A 942 5.52 47.60 -8.22
CA ALA A 942 4.53 48.24 -9.08
C ALA A 942 4.87 48.00 -10.57
N GLY A 943 3.87 47.85 -11.42
CA GLY A 943 4.02 47.63 -12.86
C GLY A 943 3.30 46.45 -13.39
N VAL A 944 3.58 46.12 -14.68
CA VAL A 944 3.07 44.92 -15.35
C VAL A 944 3.98 43.74 -15.02
N HIS A 945 3.40 42.63 -14.60
CA HIS A 945 4.10 41.39 -14.26
C HIS A 945 3.61 40.24 -15.12
N SER A 946 4.52 39.42 -15.59
CA SER A 946 4.16 38.09 -16.15
C SER A 946 3.83 37.12 -15.03
N LEU A 947 2.77 36.34 -15.20
CA LEU A 947 2.31 35.34 -14.22
C LEU A 947 2.16 33.99 -14.90
N SER A 948 2.90 33.00 -14.44
CA SER A 948 2.79 31.62 -14.93
C SER A 948 2.30 30.67 -13.83
N PHE A 949 1.35 29.84 -14.17
CA PHE A 949 0.94 28.69 -13.38
C PHE A 949 1.38 27.42 -14.10
N VAL A 950 2.34 26.68 -13.56
CA VAL A 950 2.77 25.39 -14.08
C VAL A 950 2.00 24.29 -13.35
N LEU A 951 0.99 23.74 -14.02
CA LEU A 951 0.25 22.57 -13.54
C LEU A 951 1.05 21.31 -13.85
N PHE A 952 1.45 20.59 -12.81
CA PHE A 952 2.07 19.28 -12.95
C PHE A 952 1.00 18.23 -13.20
N GLY A 953 1.17 17.47 -14.28
CA GLY A 953 0.21 16.50 -14.77
C GLY A 953 0.21 15.18 -13.98
N ASN A 954 -0.50 14.24 -14.56
CA ASN A 954 -0.49 12.82 -14.19
C ASN A 954 -0.70 11.97 -15.45
N ARG A 955 -0.49 10.68 -15.36
CA ARG A 955 -0.55 9.79 -16.53
C ARG A 955 -1.89 9.05 -16.70
N TYR A 956 -2.96 9.49 -16.02
CA TYR A 956 -4.25 8.76 -16.08
C TYR A 956 -4.77 8.66 -17.50
N ASN A 957 -4.95 9.78 -18.20
CA ASN A 957 -5.48 9.78 -19.56
C ASN A 957 -4.55 9.18 -20.62
N THR A 958 -3.30 8.90 -20.25
CA THR A 958 -2.29 8.29 -21.15
C THR A 958 -2.17 6.78 -20.92
N PHE A 959 -2.14 6.31 -19.66
CA PHE A 959 -1.78 4.92 -19.32
C PHE A 959 -2.81 4.18 -18.47
N SER A 960 -3.85 4.85 -17.94
CA SER A 960 -4.90 4.15 -17.20
C SER A 960 -5.81 3.33 -18.11
N SER A 961 -6.69 2.53 -17.53
CA SER A 961 -7.72 1.78 -18.26
C SER A 961 -8.88 2.70 -18.63
N LEU A 962 -8.79 3.36 -19.80
CA LEU A 962 -9.82 4.31 -20.25
C LEU A 962 -11.13 3.64 -20.70
N HIS A 963 -11.19 2.31 -20.74
CA HIS A 963 -12.38 1.53 -21.10
C HIS A 963 -13.08 0.88 -19.91
N ASN A 964 -12.61 1.15 -18.68
CA ASN A 964 -13.18 0.57 -17.46
C ASN A 964 -14.21 1.50 -16.82
N LEU A 965 -15.48 1.07 -16.81
CA LEU A 965 -16.62 1.82 -16.23
C LEU A 965 -16.64 1.80 -14.70
N SER A 966 -15.80 1.01 -14.05
CA SER A 966 -15.73 0.99 -12.58
C SER A 966 -14.79 2.05 -12.00
N ALA A 967 -14.13 2.84 -12.86
CA ALA A 967 -13.15 3.86 -12.47
C ALA A 967 -13.67 4.92 -11.48
N ASP A 968 -14.97 5.23 -11.57
CA ASP A 968 -15.61 6.26 -10.72
C ASP A 968 -16.14 5.71 -9.38
N LYS A 969 -15.97 4.43 -9.11
CA LYS A 969 -16.36 3.86 -7.81
C LYS A 969 -15.35 4.31 -6.74
N PRO A 970 -15.81 4.70 -5.55
CA PRO A 970 -14.89 4.99 -4.45
C PRO A 970 -14.09 3.74 -4.07
N ARG A 971 -12.81 3.92 -3.77
CA ARG A 971 -11.89 2.86 -3.30
C ARG A 971 -11.73 1.69 -4.29
N VAL A 972 -11.45 2.00 -5.56
CA VAL A 972 -11.14 0.97 -6.57
C VAL A 972 -9.71 0.49 -6.37
N TYR A 973 -9.55 -0.81 -6.22
CA TYR A 973 -8.25 -1.48 -6.19
C TYR A 973 -7.67 -1.52 -7.61
N ILE A 974 -6.61 -0.74 -7.87
CA ILE A 974 -6.03 -0.60 -9.21
C ILE A 974 -4.81 -1.51 -9.35
N GLY A 975 -5.06 -2.69 -9.87
CA GLY A 975 -4.06 -3.69 -10.20
C GLY A 975 -4.26 -4.22 -11.63
N PRO A 976 -3.53 -5.24 -12.08
CA PRO A 976 -3.57 -5.72 -13.46
C PRO A 976 -4.95 -6.11 -13.98
N ALA A 977 -5.82 -6.60 -13.10
CA ALA A 977 -7.21 -6.94 -13.43
C ALA A 977 -8.06 -5.72 -13.78
N TYR A 978 -7.70 -4.53 -13.33
CA TYR A 978 -8.40 -3.28 -13.61
C TYR A 978 -8.43 -2.96 -15.12
N TRP A 979 -7.36 -3.27 -15.85
CA TRP A 979 -7.28 -3.11 -17.31
C TRP A 979 -7.97 -4.24 -18.08
N ARG A 980 -8.43 -5.29 -17.41
CA ARG A 980 -9.04 -6.50 -18.01
C ARG A 980 -10.50 -6.64 -17.60
N SER A 981 -11.18 -5.53 -17.34
CA SER A 981 -12.61 -5.50 -17.02
C SER A 981 -13.45 -6.12 -18.14
N LYS A 982 -14.62 -6.70 -17.78
CA LYS A 982 -15.49 -7.44 -18.68
C LYS A 982 -16.95 -7.12 -18.40
N GLY A 983 -17.85 -7.48 -19.35
CA GLY A 983 -19.30 -7.32 -19.22
C GLY A 983 -19.68 -5.85 -19.00
N ASP A 984 -20.54 -5.58 -18.04
CA ASP A 984 -21.08 -4.23 -17.75
C ASP A 984 -20.03 -3.23 -17.22
N ASN A 985 -18.85 -3.70 -16.89
CA ASN A 985 -17.72 -2.83 -16.48
C ASN A 985 -16.79 -2.46 -17.64
N TRP A 986 -17.15 -2.80 -18.91
CA TRP A 986 -16.35 -2.52 -20.09
C TRP A 986 -17.11 -1.68 -21.10
N SER A 987 -16.45 -0.69 -21.73
CA SER A 987 -16.96 0.08 -22.87
C SER A 987 -15.85 0.34 -23.89
N TYR A 988 -16.20 0.45 -25.20
CA TYR A 988 -15.27 0.96 -26.19
C TYR A 988 -15.15 2.49 -26.17
N GLU A 989 -16.03 3.19 -25.45
CA GLU A 989 -15.92 4.63 -25.22
C GLU A 989 -14.80 4.93 -24.23
N TYR A 990 -14.15 6.08 -24.40
CA TYR A 990 -13.04 6.53 -23.55
C TYR A 990 -13.57 7.27 -22.33
N HIS A 991 -13.27 6.78 -21.13
CA HIS A 991 -13.56 7.40 -19.85
C HIS A 991 -12.34 8.15 -19.34
N GLN A 992 -12.28 9.43 -19.70
CA GLN A 992 -11.17 10.32 -19.36
C GLN A 992 -11.47 11.08 -18.07
N ARG A 993 -10.42 11.50 -17.37
CA ARG A 993 -10.53 12.42 -16.24
C ARG A 993 -10.23 13.84 -16.66
N GLU A 994 -10.92 14.80 -16.04
CA GLU A 994 -10.69 16.22 -16.24
C GLU A 994 -9.25 16.61 -15.92
N PHE A 995 -8.60 17.34 -16.81
CA PHE A 995 -7.22 17.76 -16.69
C PHE A 995 -7.07 19.23 -17.06
N GLY A 996 -6.30 20.00 -16.27
CA GLY A 996 -6.11 21.42 -16.46
C GLY A 996 -6.41 22.27 -15.22
N ILE A 997 -6.21 23.59 -15.28
CA ILE A 997 -6.73 24.54 -14.30
C ILE A 997 -8.20 24.77 -14.62
N LEU A 998 -9.08 24.08 -13.88
CA LEU A 998 -10.51 23.94 -14.19
C LEU A 998 -11.31 25.19 -13.85
N LYS A 999 -10.79 26.06 -12.99
CA LYS A 999 -11.40 27.32 -12.63
C LYS A 999 -10.37 28.44 -12.69
N LYS A 1000 -10.76 29.59 -13.25
CA LYS A 1000 -9.88 30.75 -13.34
C LYS A 1000 -9.31 31.12 -11.97
N PRO A 1001 -7.96 31.29 -11.87
CA PRO A 1001 -7.30 31.71 -10.64
C PRO A 1001 -7.79 33.08 -10.17
N ILE A 1002 -7.71 33.33 -8.85
CA ILE A 1002 -8.06 34.60 -8.22
C ILE A 1002 -6.76 35.24 -7.71
N LEU A 1003 -6.61 36.54 -8.00
CA LEU A 1003 -5.53 37.38 -7.47
C LEU A 1003 -6.12 38.49 -6.63
N CYS A 1004 -5.72 38.57 -5.36
CA CYS A 1004 -6.13 39.65 -4.45
C CYS A 1004 -4.92 40.41 -3.95
N VAL A 1005 -5.08 41.72 -3.76
CA VAL A 1005 -4.06 42.62 -3.22
C VAL A 1005 -4.38 42.95 -1.77
N LYS A 1006 -3.36 43.10 -0.93
CA LYS A 1006 -3.50 43.54 0.44
C LYS A 1006 -3.90 45.03 0.45
N ARG A 1007 -4.99 45.39 1.16
CA ARG A 1007 -5.39 46.76 1.27
C ARG A 1007 -4.27 47.58 1.92
N GLN A 1008 -3.80 48.64 1.28
CA GLN A 1008 -3.09 49.70 1.99
C GLN A 1008 -4.11 50.46 2.82
N ILE A 1009 -4.04 50.31 4.14
CA ILE A 1009 -4.74 51.24 5.06
C ILE A 1009 -3.97 52.55 4.93
N GLY A 1010 -4.55 53.53 4.24
CA GLY A 1010 -3.97 54.87 4.18
C GLY A 1010 -3.82 55.39 5.62
N ILE A 1011 -2.59 55.76 5.99
CA ILE A 1011 -2.23 56.42 7.24
C ILE A 1011 -2.87 57.78 7.29
#